data_abfe2e8e13470af8f4bb404d540edbf8
#
_entry.id   abfe2e8e13470af8f4bb404d540edbf8
#
_cell.length_a   1.000
_cell.length_b   1.000
_cell.length_c   1.000
_cell.angle_alpha   90.00
_cell.angle_beta   90.00
_cell.angle_gamma   90.00
#
_symmetry.space_group_name_H-M   'P 1'
#
loop_
_entity.id
_entity.type
_entity.pdbx_description
1 polymer ?
#
loop_
_entity_poly.entity_id
_entity_poly.type
_entity_poly.pdbx_seq_one_letter_code
_entity_poly.pdbx_strand_id
1 'polypeptide(L)'
;MNRLIVFLLFIFISLGIIAQRPRYEKMSPFVREAMASALATKQLTRSQSDDRLLTAFVRIDGNAAEVLRLYGCKELARVGDISIAAIPLSKLGALSCGKQVKRIETGRRCSIQMDTTRLVVNAEKVYTGEGLSQSYTGRGVVVGVQDIGFDLTHPNFYSADMSQYRIKALWDQLSRDTIGSTLYVGRDYVGRDALLKLEHPIDGETQTHGTHTAGIAAGSGAEGNGDISPYRGMACDADLVLVDNAADNASLIDPKDYYKFTYATDALGFKYIFDYAERMHQPCVINFSEGSSQDFHGYDQLYYELLAKLIGPGRIIVSSAGNDGARNSYIHKNIGKERAGAFIMGNEKRFSCTAKSKQTFTFRVSVYDNVASPQIVDISTVNVCNAQDSLLTDSLLVGGKKYIWRVLAYPNSYDTRETAYDFQISSPSKLGDSPQVSLQVMGGDADIELYRMSGYMFPHALDPVLDAGDCRYTIFSPSSSPDVICVGSTSYRTQFVNYLGEKKVYDSGREGIRSAFSAMGPTLDGRIKPDVMAPGQNIISSYSTFFINNPKNVNASVKSDVRHFEYNGRTYAWNANAGTSMSAPVVTGAIALWLQADPTLTPADCLEIFAKTCSHYDTSLSYPNNLYGYGQIDVDAGLREVLRRKALGINTIGQKKVSEQYDNRIYLLDGRYVGTSDANLPKGIYIRNGKKFVK
;
A
#
# COMPACT_ATOMS: atom_id res chain seq x y z
N MET A 1 -64.29 -50.09 -38.44
CA MET A 1 -62.87 -50.54 -38.28
C MET A 1 -61.86 -49.37 -38.51
N ASN A 2 -62.05 -48.50 -39.47
CA ASN A 2 -61.04 -47.44 -39.78
C ASN A 2 -60.89 -46.27 -38.77
N ARG A 3 -61.89 -46.01 -37.96
CA ARG A 3 -61.80 -44.99 -36.94
C ARG A 3 -61.04 -45.42 -35.67
N LEU A 4 -61.05 -46.72 -35.35
CA LEU A 4 -60.35 -47.29 -34.21
C LEU A 4 -58.83 -47.41 -34.45
N ILE A 5 -58.43 -47.65 -35.68
CA ILE A 5 -57.04 -47.79 -36.09
C ILE A 5 -56.36 -46.39 -36.11
N VAL A 6 -57.07 -45.35 -36.53
CA VAL A 6 -56.54 -43.95 -36.47
C VAL A 6 -56.39 -43.44 -35.05
N PHE A 7 -57.30 -43.81 -34.15
CA PHE A 7 -57.22 -43.44 -32.73
C PHE A 7 -56.12 -44.20 -32.02
N LEU A 8 -55.85 -45.45 -32.33
CA LEU A 8 -54.73 -46.23 -31.82
C LEU A 8 -53.37 -45.72 -32.37
N LEU A 9 -53.32 -45.28 -33.66
CA LEU A 9 -52.11 -44.64 -34.18
C LEU A 9 -51.80 -43.30 -33.52
N PHE A 10 -52.80 -42.48 -33.18
CA PHE A 10 -52.63 -41.24 -32.43
C PHE A 10 -52.21 -41.48 -30.99
N ILE A 11 -52.68 -42.59 -30.35
CA ILE A 11 -52.22 -42.95 -28.98
C ILE A 11 -50.78 -43.50 -29.03
N PHE A 12 -50.34 -44.20 -30.05
CA PHE A 12 -48.97 -44.66 -30.19
C PHE A 12 -48.00 -43.54 -30.57
N ILE A 13 -48.47 -42.50 -31.27
CA ILE A 13 -47.62 -41.26 -31.51
C ILE A 13 -47.52 -40.37 -30.29
N SER A 14 -48.54 -40.38 -29.41
CA SER A 14 -48.51 -39.64 -28.16
C SER A 14 -47.76 -40.34 -27.01
N LEU A 15 -47.49 -41.61 -27.10
CA LEU A 15 -46.72 -42.40 -26.14
C LEU A 15 -45.22 -42.43 -26.40
N GLY A 16 -44.73 -41.79 -27.50
CA GLY A 16 -43.34 -41.81 -27.92
C GLY A 16 -42.46 -40.71 -27.38
N ILE A 17 -42.95 -39.78 -26.57
CA ILE A 17 -42.12 -38.78 -25.90
C ILE A 17 -41.90 -39.20 -24.43
N ILE A 18 -41.19 -40.30 -24.22
CA ILE A 18 -40.47 -40.50 -22.98
C ILE A 18 -39.39 -39.42 -22.99
N ALA A 19 -39.56 -38.39 -22.19
CA ALA A 19 -38.54 -37.37 -22.02
C ALA A 19 -37.24 -38.06 -21.59
N GLN A 20 -36.31 -38.20 -22.51
CA GLN A 20 -35.02 -38.81 -22.23
C GLN A 20 -34.38 -38.01 -21.09
N ARG A 21 -33.97 -38.69 -20.00
CA ARG A 21 -33.28 -38.03 -18.91
C ARG A 21 -31.99 -37.42 -19.43
N PRO A 22 -31.70 -36.15 -19.09
CA PRO A 22 -30.47 -35.48 -19.48
C PRO A 22 -29.24 -36.28 -19.08
N ARG A 23 -28.26 -36.36 -19.98
CA ARG A 23 -26.99 -37.06 -19.77
C ARG A 23 -26.03 -36.12 -19.02
N TYR A 24 -26.17 -36.07 -17.69
CA TYR A 24 -25.37 -35.19 -16.81
C TYR A 24 -23.88 -35.49 -16.87
N GLU A 25 -23.51 -36.75 -17.15
CA GLU A 25 -22.11 -37.17 -17.31
C GLU A 25 -21.39 -36.50 -18.49
N LYS A 26 -22.16 -36.01 -19.48
CA LYS A 26 -21.61 -35.25 -20.61
C LYS A 26 -21.44 -33.77 -20.34
N MET A 27 -21.88 -33.26 -19.20
CA MET A 27 -21.90 -31.82 -18.85
C MET A 27 -20.85 -31.51 -17.82
N SER A 28 -20.16 -30.35 -17.96
CA SER A 28 -19.33 -29.78 -16.89
C SER A 28 -20.19 -29.35 -15.69
N PRO A 29 -19.62 -29.16 -14.48
CA PRO A 29 -20.38 -28.75 -13.30
C PRO A 29 -21.20 -27.48 -13.53
N PHE A 30 -20.63 -26.48 -14.19
CA PHE A 30 -21.30 -25.20 -14.47
C PHE A 30 -22.49 -25.38 -15.44
N VAL A 31 -22.36 -26.22 -16.46
CA VAL A 31 -23.45 -26.55 -17.40
C VAL A 31 -24.61 -27.23 -16.67
N ARG A 32 -24.31 -28.13 -15.71
CA ARG A 32 -25.34 -28.79 -14.87
C ARG A 32 -26.05 -27.79 -13.97
N GLU A 33 -25.29 -26.84 -13.35
CA GLU A 33 -25.83 -25.79 -12.52
C GLU A 33 -26.76 -24.85 -13.32
N ALA A 34 -26.33 -24.42 -14.52
CA ALA A 34 -27.13 -23.60 -15.41
C ALA A 34 -28.44 -24.26 -15.80
N MET A 35 -28.39 -25.54 -16.13
CA MET A 35 -29.59 -26.33 -16.47
C MET A 35 -30.51 -26.51 -15.26
N ALA A 36 -29.98 -26.83 -14.09
CA ALA A 36 -30.76 -26.96 -12.86
C ALA A 36 -31.47 -25.66 -12.48
N SER A 37 -30.75 -24.52 -12.61
CA SER A 37 -31.34 -23.20 -12.40
C SER A 37 -32.49 -22.90 -13.35
N ALA A 38 -32.35 -23.22 -14.63
CA ALA A 38 -33.41 -23.01 -15.61
C ALA A 38 -34.65 -23.88 -15.32
N LEU A 39 -34.45 -25.15 -14.90
CA LEU A 39 -35.52 -26.04 -14.50
C LEU A 39 -36.25 -25.55 -13.24
N ALA A 40 -35.52 -25.08 -12.24
CA ALA A 40 -36.10 -24.51 -11.01
C ALA A 40 -36.92 -23.24 -11.30
N THR A 41 -36.45 -22.35 -12.15
CA THR A 41 -37.19 -21.15 -12.57
C THR A 41 -38.48 -21.54 -13.27
N LYS A 42 -38.46 -22.53 -14.18
CA LYS A 42 -39.64 -23.03 -14.87
C LYS A 42 -40.70 -23.62 -13.90
N GLN A 43 -40.26 -24.33 -12.87
CA GLN A 43 -41.16 -24.87 -11.83
C GLN A 43 -41.82 -23.79 -10.98
N LEU A 44 -41.06 -22.74 -10.64
CA LEU A 44 -41.53 -21.66 -9.76
C LEU A 44 -42.43 -20.63 -10.48
N THR A 45 -42.15 -20.32 -11.73
CA THR A 45 -42.83 -19.19 -12.42
C THR A 45 -43.93 -19.65 -13.39
N ARG A 46 -44.11 -20.94 -13.64
CA ARG A 46 -45.01 -21.49 -14.69
C ARG A 46 -44.82 -20.81 -16.06
N SER A 47 -43.70 -20.13 -16.29
CA SER A 47 -43.37 -19.42 -17.51
C SER A 47 -42.95 -20.39 -18.59
N GLN A 48 -43.34 -20.09 -19.82
CA GLN A 48 -42.91 -20.84 -21.00
C GLN A 48 -41.42 -20.58 -21.23
N SER A 49 -40.61 -21.62 -21.44
CA SER A 49 -39.21 -21.73 -21.87
C SER A 49 -38.26 -20.60 -21.45
N ASP A 50 -37.22 -20.96 -20.70
CA ASP A 50 -36.07 -20.08 -20.48
C ASP A 50 -35.19 -20.08 -21.74
N ASP A 51 -35.32 -19.02 -22.57
CA ASP A 51 -34.59 -18.87 -23.83
C ASP A 51 -33.24 -18.15 -23.66
N ARG A 52 -32.76 -17.98 -22.43
CA ARG A 52 -31.40 -17.50 -22.18
C ARG A 52 -30.39 -18.42 -22.85
N LEU A 53 -29.40 -17.83 -23.51
CA LEU A 53 -28.37 -18.56 -24.24
C LEU A 53 -27.16 -18.85 -23.35
N LEU A 54 -26.72 -20.10 -23.35
CA LEU A 54 -25.43 -20.50 -22.80
C LEU A 54 -24.43 -20.64 -23.94
N THR A 55 -23.30 -19.96 -23.86
CA THR A 55 -22.17 -20.19 -24.76
C THR A 55 -21.29 -21.29 -24.16
N ALA A 56 -21.12 -22.40 -24.92
CA ALA A 56 -20.39 -23.56 -24.45
C ALA A 56 -19.56 -24.23 -25.56
N PHE A 57 -18.52 -24.92 -25.14
CA PHE A 57 -17.80 -25.85 -25.99
C PHE A 57 -18.60 -27.15 -26.10
N VAL A 58 -18.75 -27.66 -27.33
CA VAL A 58 -19.43 -28.94 -27.60
C VAL A 58 -18.54 -29.80 -28.46
N ARG A 59 -18.23 -31.00 -27.97
CA ARG A 59 -17.55 -32.01 -28.79
C ARG A 59 -18.60 -32.92 -29.44
N ILE A 60 -18.58 -32.97 -30.76
CA ILE A 60 -19.58 -33.66 -31.55
C ILE A 60 -18.90 -34.54 -32.64
N ASP A 61 -19.28 -35.80 -32.70
CA ASP A 61 -18.87 -36.67 -33.79
C ASP A 61 -19.67 -36.37 -35.07
N GLY A 62 -19.00 -36.18 -36.20
CA GLY A 62 -19.62 -35.92 -37.49
C GLY A 62 -19.88 -34.43 -37.77
N ASN A 63 -20.98 -34.11 -38.44
CA ASN A 63 -21.33 -32.73 -38.81
C ASN A 63 -21.93 -31.97 -37.63
N ALA A 64 -21.09 -31.24 -36.90
CA ALA A 64 -21.50 -30.53 -35.70
C ALA A 64 -22.53 -29.42 -35.95
N ALA A 65 -22.45 -28.70 -37.06
CA ALA A 65 -23.38 -27.62 -37.39
C ALA A 65 -24.81 -28.20 -37.61
N GLU A 66 -24.92 -29.36 -38.26
CA GLU A 66 -26.19 -30.03 -38.48
C GLU A 66 -26.78 -30.58 -37.17
N VAL A 67 -25.94 -31.23 -36.34
CA VAL A 67 -26.37 -31.77 -35.05
C VAL A 67 -26.83 -30.63 -34.12
N LEU A 68 -26.09 -29.53 -34.01
CA LEU A 68 -26.50 -28.38 -33.22
C LEU A 68 -27.81 -27.78 -33.70
N ARG A 69 -27.99 -27.63 -35.01
CA ARG A 69 -29.22 -27.13 -35.62
C ARG A 69 -30.44 -27.98 -35.31
N LEU A 70 -30.28 -29.31 -35.31
CA LEU A 70 -31.34 -30.26 -34.95
C LEU A 70 -31.89 -30.05 -33.54
N TYR A 71 -31.03 -29.60 -32.60
CA TYR A 71 -31.42 -29.31 -31.23
C TYR A 71 -31.77 -27.82 -31.00
N GLY A 72 -31.85 -27.01 -32.07
CA GLY A 72 -32.18 -25.59 -31.98
C GLY A 72 -31.04 -24.75 -31.38
N CYS A 73 -29.81 -25.21 -31.50
CA CYS A 73 -28.57 -24.53 -31.08
C CYS A 73 -27.87 -23.93 -32.31
N LYS A 74 -27.07 -22.89 -32.10
CA LYS A 74 -26.29 -22.20 -33.14
C LYS A 74 -24.80 -22.47 -32.95
N GLU A 75 -24.12 -23.02 -33.97
CA GLU A 75 -22.65 -23.00 -34.00
C GLU A 75 -22.14 -21.59 -34.24
N LEU A 76 -21.22 -21.13 -33.41
CA LEU A 76 -20.59 -19.80 -33.48
C LEU A 76 -19.21 -19.88 -34.15
N ALA A 77 -18.45 -20.92 -33.82
CA ALA A 77 -17.15 -21.22 -34.40
C ALA A 77 -16.83 -22.70 -34.21
N ARG A 78 -15.85 -23.21 -35.01
CA ARG A 78 -15.34 -24.57 -34.86
C ARG A 78 -13.81 -24.59 -34.93
N VAL A 79 -13.22 -25.32 -34.01
CA VAL A 79 -11.78 -25.56 -33.99
C VAL A 79 -11.54 -27.08 -33.82
N GLY A 80 -11.05 -27.73 -34.87
CA GLY A 80 -10.89 -29.16 -34.89
C GLY A 80 -12.24 -29.92 -34.71
N ASP A 81 -12.33 -30.74 -33.69
CA ASP A 81 -13.51 -31.53 -33.29
C ASP A 81 -14.39 -30.83 -32.23
N ILE A 82 -14.04 -29.60 -31.85
CA ILE A 82 -14.76 -28.83 -30.85
C ILE A 82 -15.49 -27.66 -31.51
N SER A 83 -16.78 -27.54 -31.26
CA SER A 83 -17.61 -26.39 -31.65
C SER A 83 -17.86 -25.48 -30.47
N ILE A 84 -17.77 -24.16 -30.68
CA ILE A 84 -18.31 -23.17 -29.76
C ILE A 84 -19.75 -22.92 -30.21
N ALA A 85 -20.71 -23.12 -29.30
CA ALA A 85 -22.12 -23.05 -29.63
C ALA A 85 -22.91 -22.16 -28.67
N ALA A 86 -23.88 -21.43 -29.19
CA ALA A 86 -24.93 -20.77 -28.42
C ALA A 86 -26.10 -21.75 -28.24
N ILE A 87 -26.37 -22.11 -26.99
CA ILE A 87 -27.31 -23.17 -26.60
C ILE A 87 -28.39 -22.54 -25.74
N PRO A 88 -29.68 -22.53 -26.17
CA PRO A 88 -30.77 -22.15 -25.28
C PRO A 88 -30.80 -23.10 -24.06
N LEU A 89 -30.90 -22.53 -22.84
CA LEU A 89 -30.88 -23.32 -21.59
C LEU A 89 -31.94 -24.41 -21.60
N SER A 90 -33.13 -24.13 -22.19
CA SER A 90 -34.21 -25.08 -22.36
C SER A 90 -33.85 -26.29 -23.26
N LYS A 91 -32.79 -26.20 -24.06
CA LYS A 91 -32.36 -27.25 -25.02
C LYS A 91 -31.18 -28.09 -24.52
N LEU A 92 -30.54 -27.68 -23.44
CA LEU A 92 -29.35 -28.37 -22.87
C LEU A 92 -29.62 -29.87 -22.60
N GLY A 93 -30.76 -30.17 -21.99
CA GLY A 93 -31.13 -31.56 -21.68
C GLY A 93 -31.26 -32.41 -22.95
N ALA A 94 -31.98 -31.93 -23.96
CA ALA A 94 -32.17 -32.63 -25.23
C ALA A 94 -30.85 -32.79 -26.00
N LEU A 95 -30.03 -31.73 -26.06
CA LEU A 95 -28.72 -31.75 -26.72
C LEU A 95 -27.81 -32.84 -26.10
N SER A 96 -27.81 -32.94 -24.76
CA SER A 96 -26.98 -33.93 -24.05
C SER A 96 -27.34 -35.38 -24.39
N CYS A 97 -28.61 -35.63 -24.78
CA CYS A 97 -29.10 -36.95 -25.18
C CYS A 97 -28.63 -37.36 -26.61
N GLY A 98 -28.16 -36.42 -27.42
CA GLY A 98 -27.64 -36.70 -28.76
C GLY A 98 -26.50 -37.72 -28.73
N LYS A 99 -26.60 -38.78 -29.55
CA LYS A 99 -25.57 -39.85 -29.62
C LYS A 99 -24.21 -39.31 -30.08
N GLN A 100 -24.23 -38.35 -30.99
CA GLN A 100 -23.03 -37.71 -31.52
C GLN A 100 -22.42 -36.71 -30.53
N VAL A 101 -23.16 -36.18 -29.55
CA VAL A 101 -22.68 -35.25 -28.55
C VAL A 101 -21.89 -36.00 -27.47
N LYS A 102 -20.60 -35.73 -27.37
CA LYS A 102 -19.69 -36.37 -26.40
C LYS A 102 -19.53 -35.58 -25.13
N ARG A 103 -19.42 -34.25 -25.23
CA ARG A 103 -19.18 -33.36 -24.10
C ARG A 103 -19.78 -31.99 -24.36
N ILE A 104 -20.36 -31.38 -23.32
CA ILE A 104 -20.78 -29.98 -23.26
C ILE A 104 -20.06 -29.36 -22.08
N GLU A 105 -19.23 -28.37 -22.34
CA GLU A 105 -18.34 -27.81 -21.33
C GLU A 105 -18.27 -26.28 -21.42
N THR A 106 -18.44 -25.65 -20.29
CA THR A 106 -18.09 -24.24 -20.08
C THR A 106 -17.92 -23.99 -18.59
N GLY A 107 -17.28 -22.90 -18.23
CA GLY A 107 -17.12 -22.41 -16.85
C GLY A 107 -17.87 -21.11 -16.63
N ARG A 108 -17.81 -20.61 -15.41
CA ARG A 108 -18.21 -19.22 -15.11
C ARG A 108 -17.34 -18.30 -15.97
N ARG A 109 -17.84 -17.08 -16.24
CA ARG A 109 -17.00 -16.02 -16.83
C ARG A 109 -15.66 -16.03 -16.12
N CYS A 110 -14.57 -16.09 -16.88
CA CYS A 110 -13.25 -15.87 -16.33
C CYS A 110 -13.30 -14.54 -15.59
N SER A 111 -13.30 -14.56 -14.27
CA SER A 111 -12.86 -13.43 -13.51
C SER A 111 -11.39 -13.30 -13.85
N ILE A 112 -10.98 -12.11 -14.26
CA ILE A 112 -9.60 -11.81 -14.60
C ILE A 112 -8.78 -12.19 -13.37
N GLN A 113 -8.09 -13.32 -13.41
CA GLN A 113 -7.12 -13.76 -12.40
C GLN A 113 -5.75 -13.15 -12.65
N MET A 114 -5.67 -12.20 -13.57
CA MET A 114 -4.48 -11.38 -13.77
C MET A 114 -4.33 -10.42 -12.61
N ASP A 115 -3.09 -10.08 -12.28
CA ASP A 115 -2.81 -9.02 -11.32
C ASP A 115 -3.62 -7.77 -11.70
N THR A 116 -4.64 -7.52 -10.92
CA THR A 116 -5.56 -6.40 -11.12
C THR A 116 -4.81 -5.06 -11.08
N THR A 117 -3.70 -4.99 -10.35
CA THR A 117 -2.91 -3.78 -10.13
C THR A 117 -2.47 -3.12 -11.44
N ARG A 118 -1.84 -3.88 -12.35
CA ARG A 118 -1.32 -3.34 -13.62
C ARG A 118 -2.43 -2.87 -14.56
N LEU A 119 -3.56 -3.57 -14.54
CA LEU A 119 -4.74 -3.18 -15.32
C LEU A 119 -5.37 -1.91 -14.78
N VAL A 120 -5.53 -1.82 -13.46
CA VAL A 120 -6.12 -0.67 -12.76
C VAL A 120 -5.34 0.62 -12.99
N VAL A 121 -4.00 0.52 -13.04
CA VAL A 121 -3.13 1.68 -13.28
C VAL A 121 -2.78 1.88 -14.76
N ASN A 122 -3.43 1.18 -15.69
CA ASN A 122 -3.24 1.27 -17.14
C ASN A 122 -1.81 0.96 -17.63
N ALA A 123 -1.05 0.07 -16.96
CA ALA A 123 0.32 -0.23 -17.33
C ALA A 123 0.46 -1.15 -18.55
N GLU A 124 -0.55 -1.94 -18.92
CA GLU A 124 -0.44 -2.94 -20.00
C GLU A 124 -0.11 -2.33 -21.37
N LYS A 125 -0.68 -1.17 -21.70
CA LYS A 125 -0.39 -0.46 -22.96
C LYS A 125 1.07 0.01 -23.04
N VAL A 126 1.67 0.31 -21.91
CA VAL A 126 3.06 0.74 -21.80
C VAL A 126 4.03 -0.42 -22.15
N TYR A 127 3.71 -1.64 -21.68
CA TYR A 127 4.50 -2.83 -21.95
C TYR A 127 4.40 -3.29 -23.41
N THR A 128 3.22 -3.20 -24.01
CA THR A 128 3.01 -3.55 -25.42
C THR A 128 3.48 -2.48 -26.38
N GLY A 129 3.72 -1.27 -25.90
CA GLY A 129 4.05 -0.11 -26.75
C GLY A 129 2.87 0.38 -27.59
N GLU A 130 1.62 0.08 -27.18
CA GLU A 130 0.41 0.46 -27.93
C GLU A 130 0.31 1.99 -28.08
N GLY A 131 0.45 2.48 -29.33
CA GLY A 131 0.48 3.89 -29.64
C GLY A 131 1.70 4.64 -29.09
N LEU A 132 2.81 3.94 -28.81
CA LEU A 132 4.10 4.46 -28.37
C LEU A 132 5.18 4.09 -29.40
N SER A 133 6.35 4.74 -29.34
CA SER A 133 7.48 4.43 -30.24
C SER A 133 8.19 3.12 -29.87
N GLN A 134 8.06 2.66 -28.65
CA GLN A 134 8.62 1.41 -28.12
C GLN A 134 7.88 0.94 -26.86
N SER A 135 8.18 -0.25 -26.39
CA SER A 135 7.76 -0.74 -25.08
C SER A 135 8.63 -0.15 -23.96
N TYR A 136 8.03 0.05 -22.78
CA TYR A 136 8.74 0.52 -21.58
C TYR A 136 8.55 -0.48 -20.46
N THR A 137 9.65 -0.99 -19.94
CA THR A 137 9.70 -2.09 -18.96
C THR A 137 10.62 -1.79 -17.78
N GLY A 138 11.16 -0.57 -17.72
CA GLY A 138 12.14 -0.14 -16.72
C GLY A 138 13.60 -0.46 -17.08
N ARG A 139 13.85 -0.94 -18.30
CA ARG A 139 15.20 -1.29 -18.75
C ARG A 139 16.14 -0.10 -18.68
N GLY A 140 17.33 -0.29 -18.08
CA GLY A 140 18.35 0.76 -17.92
C GLY A 140 18.06 1.69 -16.73
N VAL A 141 17.14 1.33 -15.86
CA VAL A 141 16.80 2.05 -14.62
C VAL A 141 17.14 1.17 -13.43
N VAL A 142 17.69 1.77 -12.36
CA VAL A 142 17.84 1.11 -11.07
C VAL A 142 16.57 1.33 -10.24
N VAL A 143 15.93 0.25 -9.81
CA VAL A 143 14.91 0.26 -8.75
C VAL A 143 15.61 -0.12 -7.46
N GLY A 144 15.77 0.86 -6.57
CA GLY A 144 16.24 0.63 -5.21
C GLY A 144 15.09 0.18 -4.32
N VAL A 145 15.32 -0.79 -3.44
CA VAL A 145 14.35 -1.16 -2.40
C VAL A 145 15.07 -1.23 -1.06
N GLN A 146 14.68 -0.36 -0.13
CA GLN A 146 15.12 -0.44 1.25
C GLN A 146 13.95 -0.97 2.08
N ASP A 147 14.14 -2.14 2.70
CA ASP A 147 13.07 -2.91 3.33
C ASP A 147 13.67 -4.06 4.18
N ILE A 148 12.86 -4.99 4.68
CA ILE A 148 13.24 -6.14 5.50
C ILE A 148 12.87 -7.46 4.83
N GLY A 149 13.74 -8.47 4.93
CA GLY A 149 13.46 -9.84 4.50
C GLY A 149 13.43 -10.05 2.99
N PHE A 150 14.60 -10.18 2.38
CA PHE A 150 14.75 -10.45 0.97
C PHE A 150 15.08 -11.94 0.69
N ASP A 151 14.41 -12.52 -0.30
CA ASP A 151 14.78 -13.79 -0.91
C ASP A 151 15.54 -13.53 -2.22
N LEU A 152 16.85 -13.68 -2.17
CA LEU A 152 17.74 -13.43 -3.32
C LEU A 152 17.69 -14.54 -4.37
N THR A 153 17.08 -15.67 -4.03
CA THR A 153 16.99 -16.85 -4.92
C THR A 153 15.70 -16.91 -5.74
N HIS A 154 14.73 -16.03 -5.42
CA HIS A 154 13.40 -16.10 -6.03
C HIS A 154 13.46 -15.86 -7.54
N PRO A 155 12.87 -16.75 -8.38
CA PRO A 155 12.91 -16.63 -9.85
C PRO A 155 12.39 -15.29 -10.38
N ASN A 156 11.47 -14.66 -9.67
CA ASN A 156 10.91 -13.35 -10.01
C ASN A 156 11.97 -12.24 -10.16
N PHE A 157 13.17 -12.43 -9.61
CA PHE A 157 14.27 -11.48 -9.69
C PHE A 157 15.30 -11.81 -10.80
N TYR A 158 14.98 -12.76 -11.64
CA TYR A 158 15.63 -12.95 -12.92
C TYR A 158 14.85 -12.24 -14.04
N SER A 159 15.44 -12.12 -15.23
CA SER A 159 14.68 -11.78 -16.44
C SER A 159 13.60 -12.85 -16.71
N ALA A 160 12.57 -12.49 -17.48
CA ALA A 160 11.46 -13.41 -17.76
C ALA A 160 11.92 -14.72 -18.43
N ASP A 161 13.00 -14.68 -19.22
CA ASP A 161 13.64 -15.84 -19.86
C ASP A 161 14.70 -16.52 -18.97
N MET A 162 14.85 -16.11 -17.71
CA MET A 162 15.83 -16.61 -16.75
C MET A 162 17.32 -16.40 -17.13
N SER A 163 17.61 -15.69 -18.23
CA SER A 163 18.98 -15.51 -18.72
C SER A 163 19.82 -14.53 -17.91
N GLN A 164 19.18 -13.56 -17.24
CA GLN A 164 19.85 -12.52 -16.48
C GLN A 164 19.34 -12.45 -15.04
N TYR A 165 20.26 -12.38 -14.08
CA TYR A 165 19.96 -12.08 -12.69
C TYR A 165 19.94 -10.56 -12.49
N ARG A 166 18.84 -10.01 -11.94
CA ARG A 166 18.60 -8.56 -11.91
C ARG A 166 18.92 -7.88 -10.60
N ILE A 167 19.08 -8.61 -9.48
CA ILE A 167 19.63 -8.03 -8.26
C ILE A 167 21.12 -7.84 -8.44
N LYS A 168 21.60 -6.61 -8.30
CA LYS A 168 23.00 -6.24 -8.53
C LYS A 168 23.80 -6.15 -7.25
N ALA A 169 23.16 -5.67 -6.16
CA ALA A 169 23.78 -5.52 -4.86
C ALA A 169 22.71 -5.60 -3.75
N LEU A 170 23.14 -6.05 -2.58
CA LEU A 170 22.41 -5.99 -1.31
C LEU A 170 23.35 -5.46 -0.24
N TRP A 171 22.89 -4.45 0.54
CA TRP A 171 23.49 -4.10 1.81
C TRP A 171 22.63 -4.69 2.95
N ASP A 172 23.14 -5.73 3.63
CA ASP A 172 22.54 -6.27 4.84
C ASP A 172 23.07 -5.50 6.05
N GLN A 173 22.29 -4.57 6.58
CA GLN A 173 22.67 -3.71 7.71
C GLN A 173 22.76 -4.48 9.02
N LEU A 174 22.07 -5.61 9.15
CA LEU A 174 22.09 -6.48 10.32
C LEU A 174 23.17 -7.56 10.26
N SER A 175 23.88 -7.71 9.15
CA SER A 175 24.93 -8.72 9.00
C SER A 175 25.99 -8.59 10.10
N ARG A 176 26.28 -9.71 10.74
CA ARG A 176 27.34 -9.82 11.74
C ARG A 176 28.72 -10.10 11.15
N ASP A 177 28.77 -10.50 9.86
CA ASP A 177 30.01 -10.63 9.12
C ASP A 177 30.43 -9.26 8.56
N THR A 178 31.26 -8.58 9.32
CA THR A 178 31.78 -7.26 8.94
C THR A 178 33.23 -7.31 8.44
N ILE A 179 33.78 -8.50 8.24
CA ILE A 179 35.19 -8.66 7.81
C ILE A 179 35.37 -8.08 6.40
N GLY A 180 36.20 -7.04 6.30
CA GLY A 180 36.46 -6.34 5.03
C GLY A 180 35.35 -5.36 4.61
N SER A 181 34.27 -5.19 5.40
CA SER A 181 33.27 -4.16 5.15
C SER A 181 33.82 -2.76 5.48
N THR A 182 33.53 -1.78 4.63
CA THR A 182 33.81 -0.37 4.86
C THR A 182 32.55 0.41 5.27
N LEU A 183 31.42 -0.29 5.38
CA LEU A 183 30.14 0.30 5.75
C LEU A 183 30.04 0.52 7.26
N TYR A 184 29.20 1.48 7.67
CA TYR A 184 29.06 1.84 9.09
C TYR A 184 28.48 0.71 9.93
N VAL A 185 27.53 -0.05 9.39
CA VAL A 185 26.93 -1.25 9.97
C VAL A 185 26.81 -2.32 8.91
N GLY A 186 26.85 -3.59 9.32
CA GLY A 186 26.63 -4.72 8.44
C GLY A 186 27.64 -4.86 7.31
N ARG A 187 27.19 -5.41 6.20
CA ARG A 187 28.01 -5.72 5.02
C ARG A 187 27.22 -5.67 3.75
N ASP A 188 27.83 -5.27 2.65
CA ASP A 188 27.25 -5.40 1.31
C ASP A 188 27.77 -6.64 0.57
N TYR A 189 26.91 -7.10 -0.34
CA TYR A 189 27.14 -8.22 -1.25
C TYR A 189 26.86 -7.74 -2.67
N VAL A 190 27.85 -7.81 -3.56
CA VAL A 190 27.77 -7.27 -4.91
C VAL A 190 28.03 -8.39 -5.92
N GLY A 191 27.16 -8.45 -6.92
CA GLY A 191 27.23 -9.41 -8.01
C GLY A 191 26.52 -10.74 -7.70
N ARG A 192 26.11 -11.42 -8.78
CA ARG A 192 25.28 -12.62 -8.75
C ARG A 192 25.78 -13.71 -7.80
N ASP A 193 27.07 -14.05 -7.91
CA ASP A 193 27.59 -15.21 -7.18
C ASP A 193 27.62 -14.98 -5.68
N ALA A 194 27.96 -13.76 -5.24
CA ALA A 194 27.94 -13.39 -3.83
C ALA A 194 26.52 -13.39 -3.28
N LEU A 195 25.57 -12.84 -4.04
CA LEU A 195 24.16 -12.75 -3.65
C LEU A 195 23.49 -14.14 -3.58
N LEU A 196 23.69 -14.97 -4.59
CA LEU A 196 23.13 -16.33 -4.59
C LEU A 196 23.81 -17.27 -3.58
N LYS A 197 25.06 -17.00 -3.17
CA LYS A 197 25.72 -17.71 -2.07
C LYS A 197 25.18 -17.28 -0.71
N LEU A 198 24.79 -16.00 -0.58
CA LEU A 198 24.15 -15.49 0.65
C LEU A 198 22.72 -16.03 0.80
N GLU A 199 21.98 -16.15 -0.32
CA GLU A 199 20.59 -16.60 -0.45
C GLU A 199 19.55 -15.65 0.18
N HIS A 200 19.76 -15.15 1.40
CA HIS A 200 18.92 -14.18 2.10
C HIS A 200 19.73 -13.38 3.15
N PRO A 201 19.31 -12.16 3.55
CA PRO A 201 19.90 -11.43 4.66
C PRO A 201 19.60 -12.12 6.01
N ILE A 202 20.15 -11.60 7.09
CA ILE A 202 20.08 -12.26 8.40
C ILE A 202 18.64 -12.45 8.91
N ASP A 203 17.72 -11.63 8.50
CA ASP A 203 16.29 -11.68 8.87
C ASP A 203 15.41 -12.50 7.90
N GLY A 204 15.94 -12.94 6.77
CA GLY A 204 15.18 -13.56 5.69
C GLY A 204 14.39 -14.82 6.03
N GLU A 205 14.69 -15.48 7.18
CA GLU A 205 13.86 -16.58 7.71
C GLU A 205 12.65 -16.09 8.52
N THR A 206 12.65 -14.83 8.97
CA THR A 206 11.62 -14.27 9.86
C THR A 206 10.85 -13.11 9.23
N GLN A 207 11.38 -12.52 8.18
CA GLN A 207 10.81 -11.44 7.41
C GLN A 207 10.73 -11.79 5.93
N THR A 208 9.83 -11.12 5.20
CA THR A 208 9.61 -11.34 3.75
C THR A 208 9.00 -10.12 3.06
N HIS A 209 8.83 -9.02 3.79
CA HIS A 209 8.16 -7.82 3.31
C HIS A 209 8.91 -7.22 2.11
N GLY A 210 10.25 -7.16 2.17
CA GLY A 210 11.10 -6.67 1.07
C GLY A 210 11.05 -7.55 -0.19
N THR A 211 10.92 -8.88 -0.03
CA THR A 211 10.68 -9.78 -1.19
C THR A 211 9.38 -9.42 -1.90
N HIS A 212 8.33 -9.10 -1.13
CA HIS A 212 7.02 -8.77 -1.67
C HIS A 212 7.02 -7.40 -2.36
N THR A 213 7.57 -6.37 -1.72
CA THR A 213 7.62 -4.99 -2.25
C THR A 213 8.54 -4.89 -3.48
N ALA A 214 9.71 -5.54 -3.47
CA ALA A 214 10.59 -5.63 -4.63
C ALA A 214 9.92 -6.34 -5.81
N GLY A 215 9.15 -7.39 -5.53
CA GLY A 215 8.37 -8.09 -6.54
C GLY A 215 7.29 -7.22 -7.18
N ILE A 216 6.58 -6.37 -6.42
CA ILE A 216 5.60 -5.42 -6.96
C ILE A 216 6.31 -4.36 -7.83
N ALA A 217 7.41 -3.80 -7.33
CA ALA A 217 8.13 -2.74 -8.04
C ALA A 217 8.75 -3.23 -9.35
N ALA A 218 9.42 -4.39 -9.32
CA ALA A 218 10.29 -4.80 -10.43
C ALA A 218 10.34 -6.32 -10.71
N GLY A 219 9.43 -7.12 -10.21
CA GLY A 219 9.39 -8.55 -10.49
C GLY A 219 9.14 -8.87 -11.96
N SER A 220 9.84 -9.86 -12.53
CA SER A 220 9.64 -10.29 -13.93
C SER A 220 8.40 -11.16 -14.15
N GLY A 221 7.88 -11.75 -13.07
CA GLY A 221 6.84 -12.78 -13.13
C GLY A 221 7.39 -14.20 -13.35
N ALA A 222 8.70 -14.38 -13.50
CA ALA A 222 9.27 -15.70 -13.75
C ALA A 222 9.08 -16.65 -12.57
N GLU A 223 8.74 -17.90 -12.86
CA GLU A 223 8.66 -19.02 -11.91
C GLU A 223 9.79 -20.04 -12.14
N GLY A 224 10.68 -19.78 -13.07
CA GLY A 224 11.68 -20.71 -13.51
C GLY A 224 11.15 -21.66 -14.60
N ASN A 225 12.02 -22.49 -15.16
CA ASN A 225 11.66 -23.53 -16.14
C ASN A 225 10.88 -23.04 -17.37
N GLY A 226 10.91 -21.73 -17.68
CA GLY A 226 10.16 -21.12 -18.78
C GLY A 226 8.71 -20.71 -18.42
N ASP A 227 8.28 -20.95 -17.19
CA ASP A 227 6.96 -20.52 -16.71
C ASP A 227 6.96 -19.06 -16.26
N ILE A 228 5.92 -18.34 -16.63
CA ILE A 228 5.71 -16.92 -16.28
C ILE A 228 4.35 -16.77 -15.59
N SER A 229 4.38 -16.22 -14.40
CA SER A 229 3.19 -15.88 -13.63
C SER A 229 2.50 -14.61 -14.16
N PRO A 230 1.17 -14.49 -14.01
CA PRO A 230 0.47 -13.23 -14.22
C PRO A 230 0.84 -12.15 -13.18
N TYR A 231 1.54 -12.48 -12.08
CA TYR A 231 1.87 -11.58 -10.98
C TYR A 231 3.19 -10.81 -11.20
N ARG A 232 3.46 -10.43 -12.43
CA ARG A 232 4.62 -9.61 -12.80
C ARG A 232 4.52 -8.22 -12.17
N GLY A 233 5.66 -7.69 -11.68
CA GLY A 233 5.78 -6.32 -11.18
C GLY A 233 5.72 -5.25 -12.27
N MET A 234 5.84 -4.00 -11.84
CA MET A 234 5.67 -2.84 -12.72
C MET A 234 6.85 -2.66 -13.67
N ALA A 235 8.09 -2.56 -13.15
CA ALA A 235 9.32 -2.33 -13.94
C ALA A 235 10.10 -3.65 -14.13
N CYS A 236 9.51 -4.58 -14.89
CA CYS A 236 9.93 -5.97 -14.95
C CYS A 236 11.33 -6.23 -15.55
N ASP A 237 11.95 -5.25 -16.20
CA ASP A 237 13.31 -5.34 -16.75
C ASP A 237 14.29 -4.37 -16.05
N ALA A 238 13.90 -3.71 -14.96
CA ALA A 238 14.79 -2.84 -14.19
C ALA A 238 15.84 -3.66 -13.41
N ASP A 239 17.00 -3.05 -13.18
CA ASP A 239 18.00 -3.57 -12.25
C ASP A 239 17.57 -3.30 -10.80
N LEU A 240 17.86 -4.20 -9.87
CA LEU A 240 17.52 -4.09 -8.47
C LEU A 240 18.75 -3.86 -7.61
N VAL A 241 18.69 -2.88 -6.69
CA VAL A 241 19.67 -2.65 -5.63
C VAL A 241 18.93 -2.61 -4.29
N LEU A 242 19.31 -3.46 -3.37
CA LEU A 242 18.57 -3.71 -2.14
C LEU A 242 19.35 -3.23 -0.91
N VAL A 243 18.62 -2.76 0.09
CA VAL A 243 19.13 -2.50 1.44
C VAL A 243 18.20 -3.18 2.42
N ASP A 244 18.73 -4.16 3.14
CA ASP A 244 18.04 -4.84 4.24
C ASP A 244 18.32 -4.08 5.52
N ASN A 245 17.31 -3.38 6.04
CA ASN A 245 17.46 -2.50 7.17
C ASN A 245 17.05 -3.16 8.50
N ALA A 246 17.01 -2.42 9.59
CA ALA A 246 16.74 -2.93 10.92
C ALA A 246 15.28 -2.76 11.39
N ALA A 247 14.37 -2.34 10.52
CA ALA A 247 12.97 -2.13 10.88
C ALA A 247 12.36 -3.44 11.43
N ASP A 248 11.54 -3.32 12.47
CA ASP A 248 10.87 -4.45 13.16
C ASP A 248 11.79 -5.61 13.61
N ASN A 249 13.12 -5.47 13.48
CA ASN A 249 14.11 -6.48 13.79
C ASN A 249 14.90 -6.24 15.11
N ALA A 250 14.30 -5.51 16.06
CA ALA A 250 14.98 -5.12 17.31
C ALA A 250 15.60 -6.31 18.08
N SER A 251 15.04 -7.52 17.96
CA SER A 251 15.57 -8.74 18.59
C SER A 251 16.87 -9.25 17.95
N LEU A 252 17.19 -8.84 16.73
CA LEU A 252 18.42 -9.20 16.01
C LEU A 252 19.55 -8.21 16.27
N ILE A 253 19.24 -7.03 16.82
CA ILE A 253 20.21 -5.98 17.14
C ILE A 253 20.85 -6.29 18.50
N ASP A 254 22.19 -6.25 18.57
CA ASP A 254 22.89 -6.27 19.86
C ASP A 254 22.47 -5.02 20.66
N PRO A 255 22.06 -5.14 21.95
CA PRO A 255 21.66 -4.00 22.77
C PRO A 255 22.65 -2.82 22.79
N LYS A 256 23.96 -3.09 22.69
CA LYS A 256 25.00 -2.05 22.61
C LYS A 256 24.96 -1.26 21.30
N ASP A 257 24.40 -1.83 20.23
CA ASP A 257 24.32 -1.27 18.89
C ASP A 257 22.95 -0.66 18.57
N TYR A 258 21.98 -0.75 19.51
CA TYR A 258 20.60 -0.33 19.31
C TYR A 258 20.48 1.09 18.71
N TYR A 259 21.24 2.05 19.24
CA TYR A 259 21.21 3.44 18.79
C TYR A 259 21.98 3.71 17.49
N LYS A 260 22.60 2.71 16.87
CA LYS A 260 23.18 2.84 15.53
C LYS A 260 22.12 2.83 14.43
N PHE A 261 20.95 2.22 14.68
CA PHE A 261 19.88 2.04 13.72
C PHE A 261 18.81 3.13 13.94
N THR A 262 18.88 4.16 13.11
CA THR A 262 18.05 5.37 13.17
C THR A 262 17.77 5.86 11.76
N TYR A 263 17.02 6.93 11.61
CA TYR A 263 16.79 7.61 10.31
C TYR A 263 18.09 7.99 9.58
N ALA A 264 19.17 8.26 10.33
CA ALA A 264 20.45 8.52 9.72
C ALA A 264 21.03 7.27 9.04
N THR A 265 20.79 6.09 9.59
CA THR A 265 21.17 4.80 8.99
C THR A 265 20.30 4.50 7.77
N ASP A 266 18.99 4.82 7.81
CA ASP A 266 18.11 4.71 6.64
C ASP A 266 18.58 5.64 5.51
N ALA A 267 18.96 6.86 5.83
CA ALA A 267 19.52 7.80 4.87
C ALA A 267 20.84 7.32 4.24
N LEU A 268 21.68 6.59 5.00
CA LEU A 268 22.87 5.93 4.45
C LEU A 268 22.48 4.84 3.44
N GLY A 269 21.39 4.13 3.67
CA GLY A 269 20.87 3.14 2.73
C GLY A 269 20.41 3.78 1.42
N PHE A 270 19.66 4.89 1.47
CA PHE A 270 19.28 5.64 0.26
C PHE A 270 20.50 6.14 -0.49
N LYS A 271 21.50 6.66 0.24
CA LYS A 271 22.75 7.09 -0.37
C LYS A 271 23.49 5.94 -1.05
N TYR A 272 23.57 4.76 -0.42
CA TYR A 272 24.19 3.57 -0.98
C TYR A 272 23.56 3.19 -2.33
N ILE A 273 22.23 3.19 -2.41
CA ILE A 273 21.49 2.88 -3.64
C ILE A 273 21.78 3.93 -4.74
N PHE A 274 21.69 5.22 -4.41
CA PHE A 274 21.98 6.29 -5.39
C PHE A 274 23.43 6.30 -5.83
N ASP A 275 24.40 6.06 -4.93
CA ASP A 275 25.82 5.95 -5.27
C ASP A 275 26.07 4.76 -6.24
N TYR A 276 25.35 3.65 -6.06
CA TYR A 276 25.41 2.52 -6.99
C TYR A 276 24.92 2.95 -8.38
N ALA A 277 23.73 3.54 -8.47
CA ALA A 277 23.13 3.99 -9.72
C ALA A 277 24.00 5.03 -10.44
N GLU A 278 24.59 5.97 -9.70
CA GLU A 278 25.50 6.97 -10.24
C GLU A 278 26.76 6.33 -10.86
N ARG A 279 27.38 5.36 -10.17
CA ARG A 279 28.52 4.60 -10.73
C ARG A 279 28.17 3.85 -12.01
N MET A 280 26.90 3.41 -12.13
CA MET A 280 26.40 2.71 -13.32
C MET A 280 25.86 3.65 -14.41
N HIS A 281 25.85 4.96 -14.15
CA HIS A 281 25.25 5.98 -15.03
C HIS A 281 23.79 5.71 -15.37
N GLN A 282 23.02 5.23 -14.41
CA GLN A 282 21.60 4.89 -14.55
C GLN A 282 20.74 5.83 -13.68
N PRO A 283 19.56 6.24 -14.16
CA PRO A 283 18.58 6.88 -13.30
C PRO A 283 18.07 5.87 -12.25
N CYS A 284 17.60 6.38 -11.11
CA CYS A 284 17.22 5.56 -9.98
C CYS A 284 15.95 6.06 -9.32
N VAL A 285 15.05 5.13 -8.98
CA VAL A 285 13.94 5.38 -8.09
C VAL A 285 13.98 4.40 -6.93
N ILE A 286 13.86 4.90 -5.70
CA ILE A 286 13.91 4.10 -4.47
C ILE A 286 12.49 3.91 -3.95
N ASN A 287 12.12 2.67 -3.63
CA ASN A 287 10.96 2.31 -2.84
C ASN A 287 11.36 2.24 -1.36
N PHE A 288 10.61 2.95 -0.51
CA PHE A 288 10.70 2.84 0.93
C PHE A 288 9.30 2.60 1.51
N SER A 289 9.01 1.35 1.79
CA SER A 289 7.68 0.91 2.25
C SER A 289 7.57 0.85 3.77
N GLU A 290 8.31 1.68 4.45
CA GLU A 290 8.42 1.77 5.90
C GLU A 290 8.24 3.23 6.34
N GLY A 291 8.31 3.46 7.64
CA GLY A 291 8.23 4.77 8.22
C GLY A 291 7.82 4.73 9.69
N SER A 292 7.87 5.87 10.32
CA SER A 292 7.41 6.05 11.69
C SER A 292 6.44 7.22 11.81
N SER A 293 6.03 7.52 13.03
CA SER A 293 5.16 8.68 13.31
C SER A 293 5.63 9.92 12.58
N GLN A 294 4.69 10.76 12.14
CA GLN A 294 4.98 12.06 11.57
C GLN A 294 5.88 12.88 12.49
N ASP A 295 6.69 13.77 11.93
CA ASP A 295 7.46 14.76 12.68
C ASP A 295 6.53 15.78 13.36
N PHE A 296 6.21 15.54 14.64
CA PHE A 296 5.39 16.45 15.46
C PHE A 296 6.21 17.52 16.19
N HIS A 297 7.53 17.47 16.09
CA HIS A 297 8.42 18.28 16.89
C HIS A 297 9.30 19.23 16.05
N GLY A 298 9.29 19.09 14.73
CA GLY A 298 10.21 19.78 13.83
C GLY A 298 11.64 19.25 13.90
N TYR A 299 11.84 18.02 14.37
CA TYR A 299 13.18 17.42 14.50
C TYR A 299 13.66 16.72 13.23
N ASP A 300 12.75 16.42 12.28
CA ASP A 300 13.11 15.79 11.03
C ASP A 300 13.65 16.75 9.98
N GLN A 301 13.85 18.03 10.31
CA GLN A 301 14.32 19.06 9.36
C GLN A 301 15.64 18.68 8.70
N LEU A 302 16.64 18.24 9.45
CA LEU A 302 17.92 17.83 8.88
C LEU A 302 17.78 16.59 8.01
N TYR A 303 16.90 15.66 8.41
CA TYR A 303 16.57 14.49 7.58
C TYR A 303 15.96 14.90 6.25
N TYR A 304 14.95 15.79 6.26
CA TYR A 304 14.31 16.27 5.03
C TYR A 304 15.28 17.08 4.16
N GLU A 305 16.12 17.94 4.75
CA GLU A 305 17.15 18.67 4.01
C GLU A 305 18.17 17.72 3.36
N LEU A 306 18.55 16.64 4.04
CA LEU A 306 19.45 15.63 3.50
C LEU A 306 18.79 14.90 2.35
N LEU A 307 17.52 14.47 2.49
CA LEU A 307 16.77 13.84 1.43
C LEU A 307 16.65 14.74 0.21
N ALA A 308 16.34 16.03 0.39
CA ALA A 308 16.31 17.03 -0.68
C ALA A 308 17.65 17.19 -1.43
N LYS A 309 18.78 16.90 -0.76
CA LYS A 309 20.12 16.92 -1.38
C LYS A 309 20.47 15.61 -2.10
N LEU A 310 19.93 14.48 -1.63
CA LEU A 310 20.10 13.18 -2.31
C LEU A 310 19.26 13.08 -3.57
N ILE A 311 18.06 13.66 -3.54
CA ILE A 311 17.07 13.67 -4.62
C ILE A 311 17.46 14.70 -5.68
N GLY A 312 17.08 14.46 -6.93
CA GLY A 312 17.33 15.38 -8.04
C GLY A 312 16.98 14.76 -9.38
N PRO A 313 17.47 15.33 -10.49
CA PRO A 313 17.23 14.73 -11.80
C PRO A 313 17.66 13.27 -11.86
N GLY A 314 16.73 12.39 -12.22
CA GLY A 314 16.97 10.94 -12.28
C GLY A 314 17.15 10.26 -10.92
N ARG A 315 16.89 10.93 -9.80
CA ARG A 315 16.99 10.37 -8.43
C ARG A 315 15.74 10.70 -7.64
N ILE A 316 14.89 9.71 -7.41
CA ILE A 316 13.56 9.87 -6.83
C ILE A 316 13.39 8.89 -5.67
N ILE A 317 12.76 9.33 -4.58
CA ILE A 317 12.33 8.48 -3.46
C ILE A 317 10.81 8.46 -3.42
N VAL A 318 10.24 7.28 -3.36
CA VAL A 318 8.82 7.00 -3.20
C VAL A 318 8.64 6.27 -1.88
N SER A 319 7.74 6.76 -1.03
CA SER A 319 7.50 6.16 0.28
C SER A 319 6.01 5.98 0.57
N SER A 320 5.69 4.96 1.37
CA SER A 320 4.33 4.63 1.78
C SER A 320 3.79 5.66 2.78
N ALA A 321 2.53 6.05 2.64
CA ALA A 321 1.89 7.05 3.51
C ALA A 321 1.78 6.61 4.98
N GLY A 322 1.70 5.30 5.23
CA GLY A 322 1.44 4.70 6.54
C GLY A 322 0.07 4.03 6.60
N ASN A 323 -0.14 3.21 7.64
CA ASN A 323 -1.32 2.35 7.77
C ASN A 323 -2.22 2.72 8.97
N ASP A 324 -2.11 3.94 9.47
CA ASP A 324 -2.85 4.42 10.65
C ASP A 324 -4.09 5.26 10.32
N GLY A 325 -4.53 5.27 9.06
CA GLY A 325 -5.65 6.11 8.58
C GLY A 325 -7.02 5.80 9.17
N ALA A 326 -7.18 4.67 9.87
CA ALA A 326 -8.39 4.33 10.63
C ALA A 326 -8.19 4.42 12.14
N ARG A 327 -7.06 4.98 12.60
CA ARG A 327 -6.72 5.09 14.03
C ARG A 327 -6.81 6.54 14.47
N ASN A 328 -7.58 6.81 15.51
CA ASN A 328 -7.63 8.14 16.10
C ASN A 328 -6.22 8.57 16.52
N SER A 329 -5.82 9.76 16.10
CA SER A 329 -4.44 10.24 16.23
C SER A 329 -4.34 11.72 16.60
N TYR A 330 -5.43 12.47 16.47
CA TYR A 330 -5.46 13.89 16.70
C TYR A 330 -6.67 14.33 17.51
N ILE A 331 -6.44 15.08 18.58
CA ILE A 331 -7.48 15.70 19.40
C ILE A 331 -7.23 17.21 19.42
N HIS A 332 -8.26 17.99 19.09
CA HIS A 332 -8.25 19.43 19.24
C HIS A 332 -9.24 19.86 20.35
N LYS A 333 -8.71 20.37 21.44
CA LYS A 333 -9.49 21.00 22.49
C LYS A 333 -9.53 22.51 22.29
N ASN A 334 -10.59 23.03 21.72
CA ASN A 334 -10.80 24.45 21.49
C ASN A 334 -10.99 25.21 22.81
N ILE A 335 -10.70 26.51 22.80
CA ILE A 335 -11.06 27.45 23.87
C ILE A 335 -12.58 27.35 24.14
N GLY A 336 -12.97 27.39 25.42
CA GLY A 336 -14.36 27.27 25.87
C GLY A 336 -14.82 25.83 26.12
N LYS A 337 -14.08 24.81 25.64
CA LYS A 337 -14.31 23.40 26.01
C LYS A 337 -13.47 23.08 27.26
N GLU A 338 -14.11 22.61 28.33
CA GLU A 338 -13.40 22.33 29.59
C GLU A 338 -12.37 21.23 29.49
N ARG A 339 -12.69 20.16 28.73
CA ARG A 339 -11.81 19.00 28.56
C ARG A 339 -12.02 18.28 27.22
N ALA A 340 -10.98 17.62 26.76
CA ALA A 340 -11.03 16.65 25.68
C ALA A 340 -10.05 15.52 25.98
N GLY A 341 -10.19 14.37 25.32
CA GLY A 341 -9.29 13.26 25.57
C GLY A 341 -9.76 11.97 24.94
N ALA A 342 -9.14 10.88 25.37
CA ALA A 342 -9.40 9.53 24.88
C ALA A 342 -9.20 8.50 25.99
N PHE A 343 -9.81 7.35 25.85
CA PHE A 343 -9.28 6.13 26.45
C PHE A 343 -8.06 5.70 25.67
N ILE A 344 -7.05 5.19 26.37
CA ILE A 344 -5.75 4.87 25.79
C ILE A 344 -5.40 3.40 26.02
N MET A 345 -4.78 2.80 25.00
CA MET A 345 -4.19 1.47 25.10
C MET A 345 -2.74 1.54 24.62
N GLY A 346 -1.85 0.88 25.32
CA GLY A 346 -0.44 0.83 24.94
C GLY A 346 -0.20 -0.03 23.72
N ASN A 347 0.82 0.34 22.95
CA ASN A 347 1.54 -0.64 22.17
C ASN A 347 2.31 -1.49 23.18
N GLU A 348 1.81 -2.68 23.48
CA GLU A 348 2.21 -3.50 24.63
C GLU A 348 2.02 -2.77 25.97
N LYS A 349 3.08 -2.22 26.55
CA LYS A 349 3.13 -1.65 27.91
C LYS A 349 3.12 -0.12 27.93
N ARG A 350 3.15 0.56 26.78
CA ARG A 350 3.41 2.00 26.69
C ARG A 350 2.45 2.71 25.75
N PHE A 351 2.02 3.90 26.17
CA PHE A 351 1.34 4.89 25.32
C PHE A 351 2.14 6.18 25.37
N SER A 352 2.20 6.93 24.26
CA SER A 352 2.77 8.27 24.20
C SER A 352 2.05 9.17 23.22
N CYS A 353 2.05 10.48 23.55
CA CYS A 353 1.52 11.54 22.70
C CYS A 353 2.29 12.85 22.95
N THR A 354 2.19 13.78 22.00
CA THR A 354 2.65 15.15 22.15
C THR A 354 1.45 16.08 22.17
N ALA A 355 1.37 16.93 23.18
CA ALA A 355 0.42 18.03 23.23
C ALA A 355 1.13 19.37 23.04
N LYS A 356 0.47 20.36 22.42
CA LYS A 356 1.00 21.73 22.30
C LYS A 356 -0.08 22.76 22.57
N SER A 357 0.32 23.87 23.19
CA SER A 357 -0.53 24.99 23.52
C SER A 357 0.28 26.26 23.78
N LYS A 358 -0.37 27.42 23.59
CA LYS A 358 0.14 28.73 24.03
C LYS A 358 -0.17 29.01 25.49
N GLN A 359 -1.17 28.34 26.04
CA GLN A 359 -1.63 28.50 27.40
C GLN A 359 -1.22 27.30 28.25
N THR A 360 -1.18 27.51 29.55
CA THR A 360 -1.02 26.41 30.51
C THR A 360 -2.32 25.60 30.63
N PHE A 361 -2.20 24.31 30.88
CA PHE A 361 -3.31 23.38 31.01
C PHE A 361 -2.94 22.22 31.94
N THR A 362 -3.82 21.30 32.14
CA THR A 362 -3.63 20.10 32.99
C THR A 362 -3.84 18.84 32.17
N PHE A 363 -2.90 17.92 32.22
CA PHE A 363 -3.15 16.53 31.85
C PHE A 363 -3.83 15.82 33.02
N ARG A 364 -4.88 15.05 32.74
CA ARG A 364 -5.50 14.14 33.70
C ARG A 364 -5.39 12.70 33.20
N VAL A 365 -4.83 11.84 34.04
CA VAL A 365 -4.83 10.39 33.84
C VAL A 365 -5.83 9.78 34.83
N SER A 366 -6.73 8.92 34.31
CA SER A 366 -7.68 8.20 35.17
C SER A 366 -7.56 6.70 34.90
N VAL A 367 -7.40 5.92 35.97
CA VAL A 367 -7.33 4.43 35.93
C VAL A 367 -8.59 3.86 36.58
N TYR A 368 -9.37 3.13 35.84
CA TYR A 368 -10.71 2.64 36.20
C TYR A 368 -10.63 1.21 36.79
N ASP A 369 -9.90 1.04 37.89
CA ASP A 369 -9.88 -0.21 38.67
C ASP A 369 -11.23 -0.43 39.36
N ASN A 370 -11.86 0.68 39.81
CA ASN A 370 -13.27 0.76 40.21
C ASN A 370 -13.97 1.77 39.28
N VAL A 371 -14.95 1.30 38.52
CA VAL A 371 -15.70 2.12 37.57
C VAL A 371 -16.37 3.33 38.20
N ALA A 372 -16.90 3.18 39.40
CA ALA A 372 -17.59 4.26 40.13
C ALA A 372 -16.62 5.28 40.73
N SER A 373 -15.34 4.93 40.89
CA SER A 373 -14.35 5.79 41.58
C SER A 373 -12.95 5.53 41.01
N PRO A 374 -12.64 6.04 39.79
CA PRO A 374 -11.32 5.85 39.19
C PRO A 374 -10.24 6.55 40.01
N GLN A 375 -9.07 5.98 40.02
CA GLN A 375 -7.89 6.67 40.57
C GLN A 375 -7.40 7.72 39.57
N ILE A 376 -7.22 8.97 40.02
CA ILE A 376 -6.95 10.12 39.17
C ILE A 376 -5.62 10.75 39.59
N VAL A 377 -4.83 11.19 38.59
CA VAL A 377 -3.71 12.08 38.79
C VAL A 377 -3.83 13.26 37.82
N ASP A 378 -3.71 14.47 38.36
CA ASP A 378 -3.66 15.73 37.62
C ASP A 378 -2.23 16.25 37.55
N ILE A 379 -1.78 16.53 36.34
CA ILE A 379 -0.41 16.94 36.04
C ILE A 379 -0.48 18.34 35.43
N SER A 380 -0.21 19.36 36.23
CA SER A 380 -0.18 20.77 35.77
C SER A 380 1.04 21.01 34.87
N THR A 381 0.82 21.57 33.68
CA THR A 381 1.91 21.99 32.79
C THR A 381 2.80 23.06 33.37
N VAL A 382 2.28 23.89 34.30
CA VAL A 382 3.10 24.84 35.09
C VAL A 382 4.15 24.11 35.93
N ASN A 383 3.76 23.01 36.59
CA ASN A 383 4.68 22.20 37.37
C ASN A 383 5.72 21.52 36.50
N VAL A 384 5.34 21.09 35.29
CA VAL A 384 6.28 20.48 34.31
C VAL A 384 7.33 21.52 33.89
N CYS A 385 6.90 22.73 33.50
CA CYS A 385 7.83 23.79 33.07
C CYS A 385 8.78 24.24 34.20
N ASN A 386 8.33 24.18 35.46
CA ASN A 386 9.13 24.55 36.63
C ASN A 386 9.98 23.41 37.18
N ALA A 387 9.80 22.19 36.69
CA ALA A 387 10.60 21.03 37.11
C ALA A 387 12.04 21.15 36.58
N GLN A 388 12.96 20.47 37.24
CA GLN A 388 14.35 20.37 36.77
C GLN A 388 14.37 19.80 35.35
N ASP A 389 15.10 20.45 34.45
CA ASP A 389 15.18 20.09 33.02
C ASP A 389 13.82 20.07 32.31
N SER A 390 12.80 20.76 32.86
CA SER A 390 11.40 20.72 32.40
C SER A 390 10.83 19.29 32.24
N LEU A 391 11.32 18.36 33.04
CA LEU A 391 10.92 16.94 33.04
C LEU A 391 10.29 16.59 34.40
N LEU A 392 9.02 16.22 34.39
CA LEU A 392 8.32 15.70 35.55
C LEU A 392 8.01 14.21 35.36
N THR A 393 8.43 13.40 36.33
CA THR A 393 8.20 11.95 36.34
C THR A 393 7.65 11.55 37.69
N ASP A 394 6.56 10.75 37.68
CA ASP A 394 5.97 10.20 38.89
C ASP A 394 5.20 8.92 38.55
N SER A 395 4.47 8.37 39.50
CA SER A 395 3.72 7.13 39.33
C SER A 395 2.42 7.11 40.13
N LEU A 396 1.48 6.35 39.62
CA LEU A 396 0.20 6.03 40.26
C LEU A 396 0.16 4.56 40.58
N LEU A 397 -0.15 4.20 41.83
CA LEU A 397 -0.30 2.80 42.26
C LEU A 397 -1.81 2.47 42.31
N VAL A 398 -2.26 1.53 41.47
CA VAL A 398 -3.67 1.13 41.38
C VAL A 398 -3.75 -0.39 41.33
N GLY A 399 -4.54 -1.00 42.23
CA GLY A 399 -4.70 -2.46 42.31
C GLY A 399 -3.37 -3.23 42.42
N GLY A 400 -2.36 -2.66 43.09
CA GLY A 400 -1.01 -3.23 43.22
C GLY A 400 -0.15 -3.08 41.95
N LYS A 401 -0.63 -2.47 40.87
CA LYS A 401 0.11 -2.20 39.65
C LYS A 401 0.60 -0.76 39.63
N LYS A 402 1.87 -0.54 39.30
CA LYS A 402 2.51 0.78 39.22
C LYS A 402 2.41 1.30 37.78
N TYR A 403 1.71 2.42 37.60
CA TYR A 403 1.65 3.18 36.35
C TYR A 403 2.67 4.30 36.44
N ILE A 404 3.70 4.29 35.61
CA ILE A 404 4.74 5.32 35.59
C ILE A 404 4.45 6.26 34.43
N TRP A 405 4.34 7.57 34.74
CA TRP A 405 4.19 8.61 33.74
C TRP A 405 5.32 9.61 33.79
N ARG A 406 5.55 10.26 32.65
CA ARG A 406 6.49 11.37 32.52
C ARG A 406 5.95 12.40 31.53
N VAL A 407 6.26 13.66 31.77
CA VAL A 407 5.97 14.78 30.87
C VAL A 407 7.22 15.64 30.74
N LEU A 408 7.64 15.87 29.48
CA LEU A 408 8.76 16.73 29.13
C LEU A 408 8.20 17.97 28.41
N ALA A 409 8.57 19.20 28.84
CA ALA A 409 8.16 20.43 28.18
C ALA A 409 9.33 21.08 27.43
N TYR A 410 9.06 21.63 26.24
CA TYR A 410 10.04 22.34 25.42
C TYR A 410 9.33 23.32 24.45
N PRO A 411 10.03 24.37 23.91
CA PRO A 411 9.46 25.23 22.88
C PRO A 411 9.09 24.46 21.61
N ASN A 412 7.89 24.68 21.06
CA ASN A 412 7.50 24.05 19.79
C ASN A 412 8.36 24.59 18.65
N SER A 413 8.93 23.69 17.84
CA SER A 413 9.83 24.05 16.73
C SER A 413 9.11 24.72 15.56
N TYR A 414 7.80 24.45 15.36
CA TYR A 414 7.01 25.07 14.30
C TYR A 414 6.46 26.47 14.69
N ASP A 415 6.13 26.68 15.98
CA ASP A 415 5.72 27.98 16.51
C ASP A 415 6.30 28.14 17.92
N THR A 416 7.38 28.89 18.05
CA THR A 416 8.08 29.11 19.34
C THR A 416 7.25 29.84 20.41
N ARG A 417 6.06 30.35 20.07
CA ARG A 417 5.10 30.90 21.03
C ARG A 417 4.30 29.81 21.75
N GLU A 418 4.37 28.57 21.24
CA GLU A 418 3.75 27.40 21.85
C GLU A 418 4.78 26.61 22.65
N THR A 419 4.31 25.98 23.73
CA THR A 419 5.05 24.94 24.44
C THR A 419 4.51 23.57 24.00
N ALA A 420 5.40 22.68 23.63
CA ALA A 420 5.10 21.27 23.37
C ALA A 420 5.39 20.43 24.62
N TYR A 421 4.61 19.39 24.82
CA TYR A 421 4.66 18.50 25.97
C TYR A 421 4.62 17.05 25.50
N ASP A 422 5.72 16.34 25.67
CA ASP A 422 5.75 14.90 25.43
C ASP A 422 5.27 14.16 26.66
N PHE A 423 4.08 13.61 26.57
CA PHE A 423 3.50 12.75 27.58
C PHE A 423 3.75 11.28 27.27
N GLN A 424 4.17 10.52 28.26
CA GLN A 424 4.30 9.08 28.20
C GLN A 424 3.76 8.43 29.46
N ILE A 425 3.06 7.29 29.30
CA ILE A 425 2.66 6.41 30.40
C ILE A 425 3.00 4.97 30.09
N SER A 426 3.42 4.22 31.08
CA SER A 426 3.71 2.79 31.00
C SER A 426 3.19 2.03 32.21
N SER A 427 2.94 0.73 32.03
CA SER A 427 2.54 -0.18 33.10
C SER A 427 3.35 -1.48 33.03
N PRO A 428 3.43 -2.29 34.09
CA PRO A 428 4.14 -3.56 34.10
C PRO A 428 3.48 -4.62 33.22
N SER A 429 2.20 -4.47 32.88
CA SER A 429 1.41 -5.32 32.00
C SER A 429 0.91 -4.50 30.80
N LYS A 430 0.14 -5.13 29.88
CA LYS A 430 -0.47 -4.42 28.77
C LYS A 430 -1.31 -3.24 29.28
N LEU A 431 -0.99 -2.03 28.81
CA LEU A 431 -1.65 -0.80 29.25
C LEU A 431 -3.04 -0.69 28.61
N GLY A 432 -4.08 -0.44 29.42
CA GLY A 432 -5.42 -0.11 28.97
C GLY A 432 -6.36 -1.29 28.66
N ASP A 433 -5.90 -2.53 28.77
CA ASP A 433 -6.79 -3.70 28.61
C ASP A 433 -7.72 -3.86 29.83
N SER A 434 -7.12 -3.93 31.01
CA SER A 434 -7.82 -3.99 32.30
C SER A 434 -6.85 -3.68 33.43
N PRO A 435 -7.08 -2.63 34.21
CA PRO A 435 -8.18 -1.66 34.09
C PRO A 435 -8.06 -0.73 32.87
N GLN A 436 -9.17 -0.12 32.47
CA GLN A 436 -9.20 0.93 31.44
C GLN A 436 -8.45 2.16 31.93
N VAL A 437 -7.80 2.86 31.02
CA VAL A 437 -7.05 4.09 31.31
C VAL A 437 -7.50 5.19 30.35
N SER A 438 -7.77 6.39 30.87
CA SER A 438 -8.01 7.56 30.02
C SER A 438 -6.94 8.63 30.22
N LEU A 439 -6.68 9.39 29.16
CA LEU A 439 -5.88 10.61 29.15
C LEU A 439 -6.76 11.77 28.68
N GLN A 440 -6.73 12.86 29.43
CA GLN A 440 -7.47 14.08 29.14
C GLN A 440 -6.55 15.29 29.18
N VAL A 441 -6.87 16.29 28.38
CA VAL A 441 -6.30 17.64 28.45
C VAL A 441 -7.41 18.60 28.90
N MET A 442 -7.12 19.44 29.91
CA MET A 442 -8.12 20.24 30.63
C MET A 442 -7.67 21.70 30.76
N GLY A 443 -8.61 22.62 30.67
CA GLY A 443 -8.39 24.07 30.84
C GLY A 443 -9.28 24.86 29.89
N GLY A 444 -10.34 25.51 30.40
CA GLY A 444 -11.32 26.22 29.59
C GLY A 444 -10.72 27.28 28.66
N ASP A 445 -9.67 27.99 29.13
CA ASP A 445 -9.03 29.07 28.39
C ASP A 445 -7.90 28.60 27.46
N ALA A 446 -7.55 27.31 27.46
CA ALA A 446 -6.46 26.78 26.67
C ALA A 446 -6.95 26.19 25.34
N ASP A 447 -6.27 26.54 24.27
CA ASP A 447 -6.33 25.88 22.96
C ASP A 447 -5.25 24.80 22.92
N ILE A 448 -5.64 23.53 22.81
CA ILE A 448 -4.71 22.41 22.97
C ILE A 448 -4.87 21.45 21.81
N GLU A 449 -3.78 21.19 21.11
CA GLU A 449 -3.71 20.13 20.12
C GLU A 449 -2.91 18.96 20.70
N LEU A 450 -3.42 17.73 20.55
CA LEU A 450 -2.77 16.51 21.03
C LEU A 450 -2.62 15.51 19.87
N TYR A 451 -1.43 15.01 19.70
CA TYR A 451 -1.03 14.09 18.62
C TYR A 451 -0.53 12.77 19.21
N ARG A 452 -1.13 11.67 18.80
CA ARG A 452 -0.68 10.33 19.21
C ARG A 452 0.66 9.97 18.58
N MET A 453 1.61 9.54 19.39
CA MET A 453 2.91 9.05 18.95
C MET A 453 2.98 7.51 18.93
N SER A 454 2.43 6.85 19.96
CA SER A 454 2.46 5.40 20.09
C SER A 454 1.25 4.91 20.90
N GLY A 455 0.79 3.69 20.62
CA GLY A 455 -0.40 3.12 21.23
C GLY A 455 -1.68 3.50 20.46
N TYR A 456 -2.82 3.45 21.15
CA TYR A 456 -4.15 3.64 20.56
C TYR A 456 -4.97 4.62 21.38
N MET A 457 -5.80 5.41 20.72
CA MET A 457 -6.83 6.26 21.30
C MET A 457 -8.22 5.79 20.81
N PHE A 458 -9.18 5.72 21.71
CA PHE A 458 -10.53 5.26 21.37
C PHE A 458 -11.57 5.89 22.32
N PRO A 459 -12.84 6.05 21.87
CA PRO A 459 -13.94 6.44 22.74
C PRO A 459 -14.38 5.26 23.60
N HIS A 460 -14.91 5.54 24.81
CA HIS A 460 -15.42 4.48 25.69
C HIS A 460 -16.64 4.94 26.49
N ALA A 461 -17.57 4.04 26.76
CA ALA A 461 -18.83 4.33 27.47
C ALA A 461 -18.66 4.81 28.93
N LEU A 462 -17.50 4.57 29.54
CA LEU A 462 -17.18 5.07 30.89
C LEU A 462 -17.10 6.59 30.98
N ASP A 463 -16.71 7.27 29.89
CA ASP A 463 -16.73 8.72 29.79
C ASP A 463 -16.97 9.13 28.33
N PRO A 464 -18.25 9.31 27.93
CA PRO A 464 -18.61 9.63 26.54
C PRO A 464 -18.12 11.00 26.02
N VAL A 465 -17.67 11.90 26.92
CA VAL A 465 -17.09 13.18 26.53
C VAL A 465 -15.72 13.01 25.87
N LEU A 466 -15.07 11.89 26.15
CA LEU A 466 -13.76 11.54 25.58
C LEU A 466 -13.97 10.81 24.24
N ASP A 467 -14.19 11.61 23.19
CA ASP A 467 -14.52 11.14 21.84
C ASP A 467 -13.31 10.62 21.03
N ALA A 468 -12.09 10.75 21.60
CA ALA A 468 -10.82 10.36 21.00
C ALA A 468 -10.45 11.13 19.70
N GLY A 469 -11.17 12.16 19.35
CA GLY A 469 -10.85 13.03 18.21
C GLY A 469 -10.99 12.33 16.85
N ASP A 470 -10.00 12.55 15.95
CA ASP A 470 -10.06 12.07 14.56
C ASP A 470 -8.74 11.43 14.07
N CYS A 471 -8.73 10.99 12.81
CA CYS A 471 -7.62 10.26 12.18
C CYS A 471 -6.70 11.15 11.31
N ARG A 472 -6.75 12.48 11.43
CA ARG A 472 -5.85 13.39 10.70
C ARG A 472 -4.42 13.27 11.19
N TYR A 473 -3.47 13.81 10.41
CA TYR A 473 -2.03 13.83 10.74
C TYR A 473 -1.44 12.43 10.95
N THR A 474 -1.80 11.47 10.08
CA THR A 474 -1.32 10.09 10.16
C THR A 474 -0.24 9.73 9.13
N ILE A 475 0.18 10.70 8.29
CA ILE A 475 1.27 10.47 7.32
C ILE A 475 2.58 10.23 8.08
N PHE A 476 3.27 9.16 7.72
CA PHE A 476 4.54 8.79 8.35
C PHE A 476 5.72 9.64 7.81
N SER A 477 6.77 9.79 8.60
CA SER A 477 8.08 10.23 8.13
C SER A 477 8.84 9.03 7.53
N PRO A 478 9.54 9.16 6.37
CA PRO A 478 9.84 10.38 5.63
C PRO A 478 8.81 10.77 4.55
N SER A 479 7.67 10.08 4.42
CA SER A 479 6.63 10.38 3.44
C SER A 479 6.04 11.79 3.59
N SER A 480 6.08 12.33 4.82
CA SER A 480 5.71 13.72 5.12
C SER A 480 6.72 14.75 4.61
N SER A 481 7.92 14.35 4.15
CA SER A 481 8.88 15.26 3.51
C SER A 481 8.30 15.90 2.24
N PRO A 482 8.61 17.17 1.95
CA PRO A 482 8.15 17.83 0.71
C PRO A 482 8.69 17.20 -0.56
N ASP A 483 9.89 16.60 -0.51
CA ASP A 483 10.62 16.12 -1.69
C ASP A 483 10.45 14.60 -1.93
N VAL A 484 9.86 13.86 -0.97
CA VAL A 484 9.55 12.42 -1.10
C VAL A 484 8.14 12.25 -1.61
N ILE A 485 7.95 11.40 -2.61
CA ILE A 485 6.62 11.07 -3.15
C ILE A 485 5.90 10.14 -2.16
N CYS A 486 4.81 10.64 -1.59
CA CYS A 486 3.98 9.93 -0.62
C CYS A 486 2.82 9.20 -1.30
N VAL A 487 2.71 7.90 -1.07
CA VAL A 487 1.71 7.06 -1.74
C VAL A 487 0.69 6.52 -0.77
N GLY A 488 -0.58 6.86 -0.99
CA GLY A 488 -1.73 6.28 -0.30
C GLY A 488 -2.27 5.03 -1.00
N SER A 489 -3.18 4.32 -0.34
CA SER A 489 -3.73 3.05 -0.81
C SER A 489 -5.19 3.13 -1.23
N THR A 490 -5.52 2.50 -2.38
CA THR A 490 -6.87 2.24 -2.86
C THR A 490 -7.19 0.76 -2.88
N SER A 491 -8.47 0.42 -2.77
CA SER A 491 -8.98 -0.95 -2.75
C SER A 491 -9.57 -1.33 -4.10
N TYR A 492 -9.05 -2.40 -4.72
CA TYR A 492 -9.57 -2.96 -5.97
C TYR A 492 -9.80 -4.46 -5.89
N ARG A 493 -9.01 -5.18 -5.09
CA ARG A 493 -9.20 -6.61 -4.87
C ARG A 493 -9.80 -6.84 -3.49
N THR A 494 -11.10 -7.13 -3.45
CA THR A 494 -11.82 -7.41 -2.19
C THR A 494 -11.88 -8.90 -1.86
N GLN A 495 -11.40 -9.77 -2.77
CA GLN A 495 -11.39 -11.23 -2.56
C GLN A 495 -10.32 -11.92 -3.40
N PHE A 496 -9.85 -13.05 -2.92
CA PHE A 496 -9.01 -13.98 -3.68
C PHE A 496 -9.23 -15.43 -3.18
N VAL A 497 -8.72 -16.40 -3.93
CA VAL A 497 -8.68 -17.80 -3.50
C VAL A 497 -7.23 -18.13 -3.17
N ASN A 498 -6.98 -18.68 -1.98
CA ASN A 498 -5.65 -19.09 -1.58
C ASN A 498 -5.26 -20.47 -2.18
N TYR A 499 -4.01 -20.86 -2.03
CA TYR A 499 -3.46 -22.11 -2.56
C TYR A 499 -4.16 -23.37 -2.01
N LEU A 500 -4.88 -23.28 -0.87
CA LEU A 500 -5.70 -24.35 -0.31
C LEU A 500 -7.11 -24.41 -0.91
N GLY A 501 -7.45 -23.51 -1.85
CA GLY A 501 -8.79 -23.40 -2.43
C GLY A 501 -9.78 -22.63 -1.54
N GLU A 502 -9.33 -22.01 -0.45
CA GLU A 502 -10.18 -21.24 0.43
C GLU A 502 -10.41 -19.83 -0.13
N LYS A 503 -11.68 -19.41 -0.19
CA LYS A 503 -12.04 -18.05 -0.57
C LYS A 503 -11.81 -17.10 0.61
N LYS A 504 -10.94 -16.12 0.42
CA LYS A 504 -10.73 -15.00 1.34
C LYS A 504 -11.52 -13.80 0.84
N VAL A 505 -12.34 -13.22 1.70
CA VAL A 505 -13.18 -12.04 1.40
C VAL A 505 -12.91 -10.97 2.44
N TYR A 506 -12.71 -9.74 1.97
CA TYR A 506 -12.44 -8.57 2.80
C TYR A 506 -13.50 -7.51 2.52
N ASP A 507 -14.09 -6.95 3.57
CA ASP A 507 -14.95 -5.79 3.47
C ASP A 507 -14.07 -4.53 3.34
N SER A 508 -13.63 -4.27 2.13
CA SER A 508 -12.69 -3.18 1.82
C SER A 508 -13.38 -2.01 1.10
N GLY A 509 -14.71 -1.97 1.09
CA GLY A 509 -15.50 -0.96 0.38
C GLY A 509 -15.62 -1.21 -1.12
N ARG A 510 -15.98 -0.15 -1.86
CA ARG A 510 -16.15 -0.19 -3.31
C ARG A 510 -14.80 -0.12 -4.03
N GLU A 511 -14.74 -0.64 -5.22
CA GLU A 511 -13.58 -0.56 -6.10
C GLU A 511 -13.15 0.90 -6.32
N GLY A 512 -11.86 1.18 -6.12
CA GLY A 512 -11.26 2.52 -6.22
C GLY A 512 -11.34 3.39 -4.95
N ILE A 513 -12.08 2.97 -3.92
CA ILE A 513 -12.14 3.71 -2.66
C ILE A 513 -10.78 3.70 -1.95
N ARG A 514 -10.46 4.76 -1.20
CA ARG A 514 -9.31 4.78 -0.29
C ARG A 514 -9.43 3.62 0.70
N SER A 515 -8.37 2.84 0.84
CA SER A 515 -8.30 1.77 1.84
C SER A 515 -8.42 2.40 3.24
N ALA A 516 -9.23 1.79 4.12
CA ALA A 516 -9.50 2.34 5.44
C ALA A 516 -8.21 2.61 6.25
N PHE A 517 -7.21 1.75 6.11
CA PHE A 517 -5.92 1.90 6.79
C PHE A 517 -5.04 3.01 6.19
N SER A 518 -5.27 3.46 4.94
CA SER A 518 -4.40 4.44 4.28
C SER A 518 -4.33 5.73 5.07
N ALA A 519 -3.14 6.11 5.49
CA ALA A 519 -2.90 7.34 6.22
C ALA A 519 -3.32 8.57 5.41
N MET A 520 -3.64 9.67 6.12
CA MET A 520 -4.13 10.91 5.54
C MET A 520 -3.46 12.13 6.16
N GLY A 521 -3.38 13.18 5.36
CA GLY A 521 -2.88 14.47 5.79
C GLY A 521 -3.87 15.27 6.68
N PRO A 522 -3.60 16.57 6.81
CA PRO A 522 -2.42 17.27 6.31
C PRO A 522 -1.13 16.90 7.05
N THR A 523 0.02 17.41 6.59
CA THR A 523 1.24 17.48 7.40
C THR A 523 1.12 18.62 8.42
N LEU A 524 1.98 18.65 9.45
CA LEU A 524 1.92 19.70 10.49
C LEU A 524 2.14 21.12 9.96
N ASP A 525 2.90 21.27 8.89
CA ASP A 525 3.10 22.53 8.18
C ASP A 525 1.99 22.83 7.14
N GLY A 526 0.90 22.05 7.13
CA GLY A 526 -0.31 22.28 6.35
C GLY A 526 -0.25 21.80 4.90
N ARG A 527 0.79 21.08 4.47
CA ARG A 527 0.86 20.55 3.12
C ARG A 527 -0.11 19.37 2.94
N ILE A 528 -0.64 19.25 1.72
CA ILE A 528 -1.46 18.11 1.32
C ILE A 528 -0.56 16.88 1.14
N LYS A 529 -0.92 15.78 1.78
CA LYS A 529 -0.41 14.43 1.60
C LYS A 529 -1.59 13.43 1.79
N PRO A 530 -1.58 12.24 1.14
CA PRO A 530 -0.55 11.73 0.22
C PRO A 530 -0.48 12.56 -1.06
N ASP A 531 0.57 12.34 -1.88
CA ASP A 531 0.67 12.98 -3.21
C ASP A 531 -0.19 12.23 -4.24
N VAL A 532 -0.18 10.91 -4.20
CA VAL A 532 -0.81 10.04 -5.19
C VAL A 532 -1.35 8.77 -4.54
N MET A 533 -2.35 8.15 -5.15
CA MET A 533 -2.90 6.86 -4.74
C MET A 533 -2.50 5.77 -5.72
N ALA A 534 -2.34 4.55 -5.19
CA ALA A 534 -2.22 3.33 -5.98
C ALA A 534 -2.90 2.14 -5.27
N PRO A 535 -3.23 1.04 -5.97
CA PRO A 535 -3.77 -0.15 -5.34
C PRO A 535 -2.82 -0.70 -4.27
N GLY A 536 -3.36 -0.98 -3.07
CA GLY A 536 -2.60 -1.52 -1.94
C GLY A 536 -3.36 -2.56 -1.12
N GLN A 537 -4.59 -2.92 -1.52
CA GLN A 537 -5.39 -3.94 -0.86
C GLN A 537 -5.27 -5.28 -1.58
N ASN A 538 -4.78 -6.32 -0.88
CA ASN A 538 -4.63 -7.69 -1.40
C ASN A 538 -3.79 -7.75 -2.68
N ILE A 539 -2.65 -7.07 -2.71
CA ILE A 539 -1.71 -7.10 -3.84
C ILE A 539 -0.95 -8.41 -3.81
N ILE A 540 -0.91 -9.10 -4.96
CA ILE A 540 -0.23 -10.39 -5.10
C ILE A 540 1.17 -10.16 -5.64
N SER A 541 2.19 -10.72 -4.94
CA SER A 541 3.59 -10.63 -5.33
C SER A 541 4.40 -11.81 -4.78
N SER A 542 5.69 -11.87 -5.12
CA SER A 542 6.64 -12.88 -4.66
C SER A 542 6.75 -12.94 -3.14
N TYR A 543 6.95 -14.15 -2.61
CA TYR A 543 7.05 -14.41 -1.18
C TYR A 543 8.20 -15.38 -0.88
N SER A 544 8.99 -15.07 0.15
CA SER A 544 10.27 -15.74 0.42
C SER A 544 10.10 -17.23 0.68
N THR A 545 10.89 -18.07 -0.02
CA THR A 545 10.98 -19.52 0.23
C THR A 545 11.47 -19.82 1.65
N PHE A 546 12.37 -19.02 2.19
CA PHE A 546 12.94 -19.19 3.54
C PHE A 546 11.89 -18.90 4.61
N PHE A 547 11.04 -17.89 4.39
CA PHE A 547 9.96 -17.54 5.30
C PHE A 547 8.84 -18.58 5.30
N ILE A 548 8.33 -19.02 4.13
CA ILE A 548 7.20 -19.96 4.05
C ILE A 548 7.56 -21.37 4.54
N ASN A 549 8.83 -21.76 4.41
CA ASN A 549 9.32 -23.08 4.86
C ASN A 549 9.81 -23.08 6.33
N ASN A 550 9.83 -21.92 7.00
CA ASN A 550 10.15 -21.86 8.42
C ASN A 550 8.94 -22.28 9.27
N PRO A 551 9.04 -23.38 10.04
CA PRO A 551 7.91 -23.91 10.83
C PRO A 551 7.32 -22.90 11.83
N LYS A 552 8.09 -21.89 12.25
CA LYS A 552 7.61 -20.84 13.15
C LYS A 552 6.61 -19.88 12.48
N ASN A 553 6.63 -19.79 11.16
CA ASN A 553 5.81 -18.86 10.38
C ASN A 553 4.52 -19.48 9.81
N VAL A 554 4.36 -20.81 9.90
CA VAL A 554 3.29 -21.59 9.23
C VAL A 554 1.85 -21.12 9.54
N ASN A 555 1.63 -20.33 10.59
CA ASN A 555 0.29 -19.92 11.00
C ASN A 555 -0.11 -18.48 10.61
N ALA A 556 0.80 -17.65 10.15
CA ALA A 556 0.55 -16.22 10.01
C ALA A 556 0.09 -15.85 8.58
N SER A 557 1.03 -15.62 7.69
CA SER A 557 0.78 -15.03 6.37
C SER A 557 0.64 -16.07 5.25
N VAL A 558 1.09 -17.31 5.47
CA VAL A 558 1.01 -18.41 4.49
C VAL A 558 -0.44 -18.71 4.07
N LYS A 559 -1.42 -18.43 4.93
CA LYS A 559 -2.85 -18.53 4.56
C LYS A 559 -3.29 -17.54 3.48
N SER A 560 -2.47 -16.54 3.18
CA SER A 560 -2.68 -15.58 2.09
C SER A 560 -1.89 -15.94 0.83
N ASP A 561 -1.14 -17.05 0.82
CA ASP A 561 -0.53 -17.55 -0.41
C ASP A 561 -1.62 -17.94 -1.40
N VAL A 562 -1.51 -17.42 -2.62
CA VAL A 562 -2.48 -17.71 -3.70
C VAL A 562 -2.01 -18.87 -4.55
N ARG A 563 -0.69 -19.09 -4.64
CA ARG A 563 -0.09 -20.16 -5.43
C ARG A 563 1.29 -20.51 -4.91
N HIS A 564 1.61 -21.81 -4.90
CA HIS A 564 2.96 -22.34 -4.71
C HIS A 564 3.50 -22.85 -6.04
N PHE A 565 4.81 -22.80 -6.23
CA PHE A 565 5.51 -23.39 -7.38
C PHE A 565 6.92 -23.86 -6.98
N GLU A 566 7.46 -24.80 -7.76
CA GLU A 566 8.76 -25.42 -7.47
C GLU A 566 9.82 -24.93 -8.45
N TYR A 567 10.98 -24.54 -7.92
CA TYR A 567 12.16 -24.20 -8.71
C TYR A 567 13.43 -24.57 -7.95
N ASN A 568 14.39 -25.26 -8.62
CA ASN A 568 15.66 -25.70 -8.04
C ASN A 568 15.51 -26.46 -6.69
N GLY A 569 14.47 -27.28 -6.56
CA GLY A 569 14.20 -28.07 -5.35
C GLY A 569 13.71 -27.26 -4.15
N ARG A 570 13.21 -26.04 -4.37
CA ARG A 570 12.60 -25.19 -3.36
C ARG A 570 11.18 -24.80 -3.75
N THR A 571 10.30 -24.70 -2.77
CA THR A 571 8.94 -24.18 -2.93
C THR A 571 8.95 -22.68 -2.73
N TYR A 572 8.43 -21.96 -3.70
CA TYR A 572 8.22 -20.50 -3.68
C TYR A 572 6.73 -20.20 -3.69
N ALA A 573 6.35 -18.99 -3.31
CA ALA A 573 4.95 -18.59 -3.29
C ALA A 573 4.69 -17.23 -3.92
N TRP A 574 3.44 -17.06 -4.37
CA TRP A 574 2.80 -15.78 -4.62
C TRP A 574 1.80 -15.53 -3.51
N ASN A 575 1.95 -14.42 -2.79
CA ASN A 575 1.17 -14.09 -1.60
C ASN A 575 0.42 -12.77 -1.76
N ALA A 576 -0.79 -12.68 -1.19
CA ALA A 576 -1.61 -11.48 -1.19
C ALA A 576 -1.44 -10.71 0.12
N ASN A 577 -0.88 -9.49 0.06
CA ASN A 577 -0.70 -8.59 1.18
C ASN A 577 -1.45 -7.27 1.00
N ALA A 578 -1.70 -6.56 2.12
CA ALA A 578 -2.37 -5.27 2.13
C ALA A 578 -1.61 -4.26 2.98
N GLY A 579 -1.54 -3.02 2.48
CA GLY A 579 -0.86 -1.90 3.12
C GLY A 579 -0.50 -0.81 2.11
N THR A 580 -0.23 0.40 2.57
CA THR A 580 0.41 1.44 1.73
C THR A 580 1.80 1.01 1.29
N SER A 581 2.42 0.07 2.01
CA SER A 581 3.65 -0.62 1.63
C SER A 581 3.54 -1.36 0.29
N MET A 582 2.33 -1.79 -0.11
CA MET A 582 2.08 -2.43 -1.40
C MET A 582 1.72 -1.41 -2.49
N SER A 583 1.22 -0.23 -2.12
CA SER A 583 0.93 0.86 -3.06
C SER A 583 2.19 1.60 -3.50
N ALA A 584 3.11 1.86 -2.59
CA ALA A 584 4.35 2.59 -2.90
C ALA A 584 5.16 1.93 -4.03
N PRO A 585 5.41 0.60 -4.02
CA PRO A 585 6.17 -0.04 -5.10
C PRO A 585 5.45 -0.05 -6.45
N VAL A 586 4.11 0.07 -6.50
CA VAL A 586 3.39 0.29 -7.77
C VAL A 586 3.80 1.62 -8.39
N VAL A 587 3.81 2.70 -7.59
CA VAL A 587 4.24 4.03 -8.05
C VAL A 587 5.73 4.06 -8.36
N THR A 588 6.56 3.41 -7.54
CA THR A 588 8.00 3.26 -7.78
C THR A 588 8.28 2.65 -9.14
N GLY A 589 7.64 1.51 -9.43
CA GLY A 589 7.82 0.85 -10.72
C GLY A 589 7.25 1.67 -11.89
N ALA A 590 6.12 2.36 -11.72
CA ALA A 590 5.58 3.28 -12.71
C ALA A 590 6.56 4.41 -13.05
N ILE A 591 7.17 5.02 -12.03
CA ILE A 591 8.19 6.06 -12.22
C ILE A 591 9.43 5.48 -12.88
N ALA A 592 9.81 4.22 -12.63
CA ALA A 592 10.91 3.58 -13.36
C ALA A 592 10.63 3.45 -14.87
N LEU A 593 9.36 3.19 -15.27
CA LEU A 593 8.97 3.22 -16.69
C LEU A 593 9.11 4.63 -17.28
N TRP A 594 8.74 5.65 -16.51
CA TRP A 594 8.88 7.06 -16.92
C TRP A 594 10.35 7.50 -17.00
N LEU A 595 11.20 7.05 -16.07
CA LEU A 595 12.65 7.31 -16.08
C LEU A 595 13.36 6.63 -17.27
N GLN A 596 12.87 5.49 -17.73
CA GLN A 596 13.35 4.90 -19.00
C GLN A 596 13.07 5.82 -20.18
N ALA A 597 11.95 6.55 -20.17
CA ALA A 597 11.60 7.51 -21.22
C ALA A 597 12.37 8.84 -21.08
N ASP A 598 12.47 9.35 -19.86
CA ASP A 598 13.22 10.56 -19.51
C ASP A 598 14.05 10.35 -18.23
N PRO A 599 15.36 10.09 -18.35
CA PRO A 599 16.23 9.82 -17.21
C PRO A 599 16.51 11.06 -16.32
N THR A 600 15.95 12.22 -16.65
CA THR A 600 16.16 13.48 -15.93
C THR A 600 14.98 13.93 -15.09
N LEU A 601 13.88 13.15 -15.04
CA LEU A 601 12.71 13.46 -14.23
C LEU A 601 13.06 13.69 -12.76
N THR A 602 12.40 14.67 -12.17
CA THR A 602 12.48 15.01 -10.75
C THR A 602 11.18 14.65 -10.02
N PRO A 603 11.16 14.61 -8.68
CA PRO A 603 9.90 14.47 -7.94
C PRO A 603 8.88 15.57 -8.30
N ALA A 604 9.33 16.81 -8.49
CA ALA A 604 8.45 17.92 -8.88
C ALA A 604 7.81 17.66 -10.25
N ASP A 605 8.54 17.13 -11.22
CA ASP A 605 7.97 16.72 -12.51
C ASP A 605 6.91 15.63 -12.34
N CYS A 606 7.16 14.67 -11.46
CA CYS A 606 6.18 13.61 -11.16
C CYS A 606 4.90 14.18 -10.56
N LEU A 607 4.98 15.14 -9.63
CA LEU A 607 3.81 15.79 -9.05
C LEU A 607 3.00 16.55 -10.13
N GLU A 608 3.67 17.25 -11.05
CA GLU A 608 3.00 17.91 -12.16
C GLU A 608 2.35 16.91 -13.14
N ILE A 609 2.97 15.75 -13.35
CA ILE A 609 2.39 14.66 -14.15
C ILE A 609 1.17 14.10 -13.44
N PHE A 610 1.23 13.82 -12.13
CA PHE A 610 0.08 13.37 -11.35
C PHE A 610 -1.09 14.36 -11.44
N ALA A 611 -0.83 15.66 -11.29
CA ALA A 611 -1.84 16.69 -11.37
C ALA A 611 -2.61 16.70 -12.70
N LYS A 612 -1.99 16.25 -13.79
CA LYS A 612 -2.57 16.22 -15.14
C LYS A 612 -3.21 14.89 -15.52
N THR A 613 -2.74 13.78 -14.92
CA THR A 613 -3.00 12.45 -15.47
C THR A 613 -3.67 11.48 -14.52
N CYS A 614 -3.66 11.75 -13.19
CA CYS A 614 -4.34 10.90 -12.23
C CYS A 614 -5.85 10.87 -12.44
N SER A 615 -6.44 9.69 -12.25
CA SER A 615 -7.89 9.54 -12.25
C SER A 615 -8.49 9.86 -10.88
N HIS A 616 -9.70 10.43 -10.88
CA HIS A 616 -10.42 10.85 -9.70
C HIS A 616 -11.54 9.86 -9.38
N TYR A 617 -11.42 9.16 -8.25
CA TYR A 617 -12.45 8.21 -7.79
C TYR A 617 -13.75 8.92 -7.38
N ASP A 618 -13.63 9.97 -6.57
CA ASP A 618 -14.76 10.76 -6.09
C ASP A 618 -14.75 12.13 -6.74
N THR A 619 -15.61 12.30 -7.74
CA THR A 619 -15.73 13.55 -8.51
C THR A 619 -16.39 14.68 -7.73
N SER A 620 -16.93 14.42 -6.53
CA SER A 620 -17.47 15.46 -5.63
C SER A 620 -16.37 16.18 -4.84
N LEU A 621 -15.16 15.60 -4.78
CA LEU A 621 -14.02 16.17 -4.09
C LEU A 621 -13.18 17.05 -5.01
N SER A 622 -12.60 18.09 -4.43
CA SER A 622 -11.54 18.86 -5.11
C SER A 622 -10.21 18.12 -4.99
N TYR A 623 -9.38 18.19 -6.02
CA TYR A 623 -8.05 17.57 -6.05
C TYR A 623 -6.97 18.65 -6.29
N PRO A 624 -5.77 18.55 -5.63
CA PRO A 624 -5.41 17.52 -4.65
C PRO A 624 -6.11 17.73 -3.29
N ASN A 625 -6.23 16.64 -2.49
CA ASN A 625 -6.79 16.70 -1.14
C ASN A 625 -6.09 15.70 -0.20
N ASN A 626 -6.32 15.85 1.11
CA ASN A 626 -5.63 15.06 2.15
C ASN A 626 -6.05 13.58 2.22
N LEU A 627 -7.02 13.13 1.43
CA LEU A 627 -7.48 11.73 1.38
C LEU A 627 -6.90 10.98 0.18
N TYR A 628 -6.79 11.65 -0.98
CA TYR A 628 -6.46 11.03 -2.26
C TYR A 628 -5.27 11.69 -2.98
N GLY A 629 -4.68 12.77 -2.45
CA GLY A 629 -3.67 13.54 -3.17
C GLY A 629 -4.20 14.03 -4.51
N TYR A 630 -3.42 13.84 -5.58
CA TYR A 630 -3.83 14.12 -6.95
C TYR A 630 -4.78 13.05 -7.55
N GLY A 631 -5.01 11.93 -6.85
CA GLY A 631 -5.86 10.83 -7.31
C GLY A 631 -5.10 9.53 -7.56
N GLN A 632 -5.74 8.58 -8.24
CA GLN A 632 -5.19 7.28 -8.61
C GLN A 632 -4.21 7.44 -9.79
N ILE A 633 -3.01 6.89 -9.68
CA ILE A 633 -2.00 6.93 -10.75
C ILE A 633 -2.52 6.25 -12.03
N ASP A 634 -2.26 6.88 -13.18
CA ASP A 634 -2.43 6.33 -14.52
C ASP A 634 -1.05 6.28 -15.23
N VAL A 635 -0.52 5.07 -15.41
CA VAL A 635 0.85 4.87 -15.88
C VAL A 635 1.00 5.21 -17.36
N ASP A 636 0.00 4.87 -18.19
CA ASP A 636 0.02 5.18 -19.63
C ASP A 636 -0.14 6.68 -19.88
N ALA A 637 -1.13 7.31 -19.24
CA ALA A 637 -1.34 8.75 -19.36
C ALA A 637 -0.11 9.54 -18.86
N GLY A 638 0.48 9.10 -17.74
CA GLY A 638 1.71 9.69 -17.20
C GLY A 638 2.89 9.56 -18.17
N LEU A 639 3.12 8.37 -18.74
CA LEU A 639 4.19 8.16 -19.73
C LEU A 639 4.00 9.02 -20.97
N ARG A 640 2.78 9.14 -21.49
CA ARG A 640 2.48 10.01 -22.62
C ARG A 640 2.76 11.48 -22.31
N GLU A 641 2.47 11.94 -21.10
CA GLU A 641 2.82 13.29 -20.65
C GLU A 641 4.33 13.49 -20.56
N VAL A 642 5.11 12.48 -20.06
CA VAL A 642 6.58 12.49 -20.08
C VAL A 642 7.11 12.65 -21.51
N LEU A 643 6.65 11.82 -22.43
CA LEU A 643 7.06 11.87 -23.84
C LEU A 643 6.67 13.18 -24.52
N ARG A 644 5.50 13.74 -24.22
CA ARG A 644 5.05 15.04 -24.70
C ARG A 644 5.97 16.17 -24.22
N ARG A 645 6.34 16.17 -22.92
CA ARG A 645 7.28 17.15 -22.34
C ARG A 645 8.64 17.08 -23.02
N LYS A 646 9.16 15.87 -23.18
CA LYS A 646 10.43 15.64 -23.86
C LYS A 646 10.42 16.14 -25.31
N ALA A 647 9.36 15.88 -26.07
CA ALA A 647 9.20 16.33 -27.46
C ALA A 647 9.12 17.86 -27.59
N LEU A 648 8.60 18.54 -26.58
CA LEU A 648 8.48 20.00 -26.54
C LEU A 648 9.76 20.69 -26.00
N GLY A 649 10.79 19.94 -25.63
CA GLY A 649 11.97 20.48 -24.97
C GLY A 649 11.69 21.14 -23.62
N ILE A 650 10.57 20.78 -23.00
CA ILE A 650 10.20 21.23 -21.64
C ILE A 650 10.98 20.35 -20.63
N ASN A 651 12.30 20.49 -20.68
CA ASN A 651 13.10 20.05 -19.53
C ASN A 651 12.94 21.16 -18.49
N THR A 652 12.32 20.85 -17.40
CA THR A 652 12.38 21.69 -16.20
C THR A 652 13.82 21.62 -15.72
N ILE A 653 14.71 22.43 -16.32
CA ILE A 653 15.94 22.84 -15.66
C ILE A 653 15.45 23.32 -14.30
N GLY A 654 15.90 22.69 -13.23
CA GLY A 654 15.47 22.97 -11.87
C GLY A 654 15.61 24.44 -11.52
N GLN A 655 14.67 25.26 -12.00
CA GLN A 655 14.28 26.43 -11.26
C GLN A 655 13.54 25.86 -10.05
N LYS A 656 14.23 25.83 -8.89
CA LYS A 656 13.53 26.06 -7.65
C LYS A 656 12.58 27.23 -7.92
N LYS A 657 11.34 26.98 -8.35
CA LYS A 657 10.23 27.74 -7.83
C LYS A 657 10.22 27.36 -6.35
N VAL A 658 11.03 28.06 -5.57
CA VAL A 658 10.57 28.45 -4.26
C VAL A 658 9.13 28.83 -4.53
N SER A 659 8.17 28.03 -4.00
CA SER A 659 6.81 28.49 -3.87
C SER A 659 6.97 29.94 -3.42
N GLU A 660 6.54 30.90 -4.23
CA GLU A 660 6.31 32.23 -3.75
C GLU A 660 5.14 32.14 -2.75
N GLN A 661 5.34 31.44 -1.65
CA GLN A 661 4.84 31.94 -0.38
C GLN A 661 5.57 33.27 -0.28
N TYR A 662 4.82 34.32 -0.51
CA TYR A 662 5.28 35.67 -0.24
C TYR A 662 5.71 35.69 1.21
N ASP A 663 7.00 35.39 1.44
CA ASP A 663 7.63 35.50 2.73
C ASP A 663 7.79 36.99 2.97
N ASN A 664 6.79 37.59 3.60
CA ASN A 664 6.80 38.98 3.94
C ASN A 664 7.88 39.33 4.97
N ARG A 665 8.74 38.37 5.36
CA ARG A 665 9.85 38.59 6.28
C ARG A 665 10.88 39.52 5.66
N ILE A 666 11.29 40.50 6.44
CA ILE A 666 12.26 41.51 6.05
C ILE A 666 13.54 41.31 6.87
N TYR A 667 14.66 41.34 6.20
CA TYR A 667 15.98 41.13 6.79
C TYR A 667 16.90 42.32 6.51
N LEU A 668 17.83 42.58 7.41
CA LEU A 668 19.00 43.42 7.15
C LEU A 668 19.97 42.74 6.20
N LEU A 669 20.95 43.48 5.66
CA LEU A 669 21.99 42.94 4.77
C LEU A 669 22.87 41.89 5.46
N ASP A 670 22.95 41.89 6.78
CA ASP A 670 23.67 40.91 7.60
C ASP A 670 22.85 39.62 7.90
N GLY A 671 21.64 39.51 7.32
CA GLY A 671 20.76 38.34 7.47
C GLY A 671 19.86 38.38 8.70
N ARG A 672 19.92 39.42 9.54
CA ARG A 672 19.12 39.58 10.75
C ARG A 672 17.67 39.94 10.39
N TYR A 673 16.71 39.19 10.91
CA TYR A 673 15.28 39.42 10.73
C TYR A 673 14.81 40.69 11.49
N VAL A 674 14.00 41.53 10.83
CA VAL A 674 13.52 42.78 11.38
C VAL A 674 11.99 42.97 11.37
N GLY A 675 11.23 42.07 10.76
CA GLY A 675 9.76 42.07 10.76
C GLY A 675 9.15 41.63 9.46
N THR A 676 7.82 41.72 9.36
CA THR A 676 7.03 41.36 8.18
C THR A 676 6.38 42.59 7.50
N SER A 677 6.49 43.78 8.14
CA SER A 677 5.95 45.05 7.62
C SER A 677 7.07 46.10 7.55
N ASP A 678 7.10 46.82 6.43
CA ASP A 678 8.06 47.92 6.21
C ASP A 678 7.59 49.28 6.78
N ALA A 679 6.36 49.33 7.32
CA ALA A 679 5.76 50.58 7.79
C ALA A 679 6.62 51.30 8.86
N ASN A 680 7.25 50.57 9.78
CA ASN A 680 8.00 51.10 10.91
C ASN A 680 9.51 50.87 10.80
N LEU A 681 10.04 50.48 9.63
CA LEU A 681 11.47 50.33 9.46
C LEU A 681 12.17 51.67 9.33
N PRO A 682 13.36 51.86 9.93
CA PRO A 682 14.23 53.02 9.66
C PRO A 682 14.63 53.07 8.19
N LYS A 683 15.06 54.27 7.73
CA LYS A 683 15.64 54.39 6.38
C LYS A 683 16.89 53.52 6.29
N GLY A 684 16.91 52.66 5.25
CA GLY A 684 18.00 51.70 5.07
C GLY A 684 17.76 50.75 3.89
N ILE A 685 18.71 49.84 3.66
CA ILE A 685 18.61 48.78 2.65
C ILE A 685 18.23 47.47 3.37
N TYR A 686 17.22 46.81 2.84
CA TYR A 686 16.65 45.61 3.40
C TYR A 686 16.50 44.52 2.32
N ILE A 687 16.31 43.26 2.73
CA ILE A 687 16.03 42.12 1.88
C ILE A 687 14.64 41.60 2.20
N ARG A 688 13.77 41.47 1.20
CA ARG A 688 12.47 40.78 1.25
C ARG A 688 12.33 39.89 -0.02
N ASN A 689 11.96 38.64 0.14
CA ASN A 689 11.85 37.66 -0.95
C ASN A 689 13.15 37.56 -1.78
N GLY A 690 14.31 37.57 -1.12
CA GLY A 690 15.61 37.51 -1.78
C GLY A 690 15.99 38.78 -2.57
N LYS A 691 15.16 39.81 -2.60
CA LYS A 691 15.40 41.10 -3.32
C LYS A 691 15.70 42.23 -2.34
N LYS A 692 16.72 43.03 -2.69
CA LYS A 692 17.03 44.24 -1.96
C LYS A 692 15.99 45.33 -2.26
N PHE A 693 15.55 46.01 -1.23
CA PHE A 693 14.76 47.25 -1.35
C PHE A 693 15.24 48.33 -0.41
N VAL A 694 14.93 49.56 -0.71
CA VAL A 694 15.31 50.76 0.11
C VAL A 694 14.03 51.28 0.77
N LYS A 695 14.13 51.52 2.08
CA LYS A 695 13.08 52.19 2.86
C LYS A 695 13.43 53.68 3.01
#